data_6fdf3f80f7510b2802f0357ebb457174
#
_entry.id   6fdf3f80f7510b2802f0357ebb457174
#
_cell.length_a   1.000
_cell.length_b   1.000
_cell.length_c   1.000
_cell.angle_alpha   90.00
_cell.angle_beta   90.00
_cell.angle_gamma   90.00
#
_symmetry.space_group_name_H-M   'P 1'
#
loop_
_entity.id
_entity.type
_entity.pdbx_description
1 polymer ?
#
loop_
_entity_poly.entity_id
_entity_poly.type
_entity_poly.pdbx_seq_one_letter_code
_entity_poly.pdbx_strand_id
1 'polypeptide(L)'
;MLGKLPQFKSAVFAKIKYSGYGKSARADGSFKIDLPSPASVSEELGFLGPCGLSGELSGSIDGGSANVEKFSAILSEGSKSLVSAELSAPVKIPLSGAASGEIPRGKIECVAAVPAKIPAHFAKGMEFSSSDISGRLSAETDGKKIFVKTQSPFAVSGLSLSKGGEDFVKNIGATLSLSAQADFSGNFDAAAELQAGDSLDDSATLKASVRKSGESVFAEASLKGSIDPFATKIYSVANLKEYHISVDSSLRARFGGETAAIESFSFEAFDKAGKRMAKISDAGEIGFDLQTKKISAKSKTVAKFEVADFPFAPIKPFAAGVDAESVSAEGTLSMPDESSISATANASVKSLYYRKDGQTMLADISVKTDLEAGAALDLTRVWARAGKCVAGSGGTECAVAGASFECAAKPQFELKSVEAEASVSLPALLAQPALVKFANLSSGNASVKARADKNSASAQIRMDNLKTRSVEGALDNVTATAELPFDGGFKFSRASAKFAANSSRGRTEASVKISDGEILTVEADAKTAVVEDLMLLSKAFSNPNAEAAQAAAESARTGKKKIARPAETSPKPAQNGERADIFAAKDSKAFWHFGKKIDARAKIGTVFMDSRAVLSGAEASFVSDGSKLSLKLSKAGILGASLTGELEASFDANAEIPYKIPAMSARLENFEASKIFADAKNPPASGVFEASISARGSGNNAPHLFKYLTGTATLKSAGGVLRLLSPDTAAGATADIAGTALKITGAILDKNNGAISGIGDLVKMLSKLEYESVDLKISRGSETYNFDISSAVVKTPDILLSASSGAVLFNPDAPFSDYGLDIPVSICVFDTPARRVFTSAGFAKEKSEKVENAYDALSFKIYGTVSKPENDLMQALLGRRSKDSDGSANAVRELGSSIIKSLFKKKGN
;
A
#
# COMPACT_ATOMS: atom_id res chain seq x y z
N MET A 1 68.99 27.40 17.43
CA MET A 1 68.07 26.42 16.84
C MET A 1 68.78 25.31 16.04
N LEU A 2 69.92 24.77 16.46
CA LEU A 2 70.58 23.68 15.75
C LEU A 2 70.70 22.37 16.59
N GLY A 3 69.83 22.23 17.61
CA GLY A 3 70.01 21.16 18.60
C GLY A 3 69.26 19.84 18.35
N LYS A 4 68.48 19.66 17.27
CA LYS A 4 67.79 18.42 16.97
C LYS A 4 67.68 18.21 15.48
N LEU A 5 68.74 18.18 14.74
CA LEU A 5 68.72 17.57 13.41
C LEU A 5 68.64 16.06 13.59
N PRO A 6 67.70 15.36 12.90
CA PRO A 6 67.59 13.92 12.96
C PRO A 6 68.91 13.31 12.49
N GLN A 7 69.45 12.34 13.25
CA GLN A 7 70.59 11.55 12.83
C GLN A 7 70.18 10.60 11.69
N PHE A 8 70.42 11.05 10.43
CA PHE A 8 70.21 10.21 9.29
C PHE A 8 71.57 9.73 8.71
N LYS A 9 71.61 8.49 8.28
CA LYS A 9 72.79 7.96 7.56
C LYS A 9 72.74 8.49 6.13
N SER A 10 73.58 9.45 5.84
CA SER A 10 73.74 10.01 4.48
C SER A 10 75.21 10.18 4.18
N ALA A 11 75.58 10.01 2.93
CA ALA A 11 76.90 10.41 2.44
C ALA A 11 76.82 11.88 1.96
N VAL A 12 77.62 12.75 2.52
CA VAL A 12 77.75 14.16 2.17
C VAL A 12 79.08 14.38 1.47
N PHE A 13 79.03 14.75 0.23
CA PHE A 13 80.26 15.13 -0.51
C PHE A 13 80.17 16.62 -0.77
N ALA A 14 81.17 17.37 -0.31
CA ALA A 14 81.31 18.78 -0.61
C ALA A 14 82.70 19.07 -1.18
N LYS A 15 82.71 19.78 -2.25
CA LYS A 15 83.94 20.29 -2.88
C LYS A 15 83.86 21.80 -2.88
N ILE A 16 84.76 22.44 -2.16
CA ILE A 16 84.82 23.90 -2.05
C ILE A 16 86.18 24.37 -2.59
N LYS A 17 86.16 25.27 -3.56
CA LYS A 17 87.36 26.01 -3.99
C LYS A 17 87.26 27.40 -3.39
N TYR A 18 88.26 27.77 -2.70
CA TYR A 18 88.32 29.07 -2.07
C TYR A 18 89.54 29.83 -2.69
N SER A 19 89.27 31.10 -3.01
CA SER A 19 90.33 32.02 -3.48
C SER A 19 90.12 33.39 -2.91
N GLY A 20 91.18 34.05 -2.42
CA GLY A 20 91.11 35.36 -1.85
C GLY A 20 91.86 35.49 -0.56
N TYR A 21 92.19 36.76 -0.15
CA TYR A 21 92.88 37.06 1.10
C TYR A 21 92.26 38.27 1.72
N GLY A 22 92.12 38.34 3.05
CA GLY A 22 91.63 39.48 3.79
C GLY A 22 90.14 39.68 3.61
N LYS A 23 89.82 40.95 3.24
CA LYS A 23 88.36 41.35 3.19
C LYS A 23 87.64 41.07 1.92
N SER A 24 88.36 40.38 0.94
CA SER A 24 87.73 39.98 -0.23
C SER A 24 88.06 38.46 -0.51
N ALA A 25 87.06 37.63 -0.66
CA ALA A 25 87.19 36.20 -0.87
C ALA A 25 86.11 35.72 -1.79
N ARG A 26 86.44 34.72 -2.62
CA ARG A 26 85.53 34.02 -3.50
C ARG A 26 85.46 32.57 -3.10
N ALA A 27 84.31 32.00 -3.05
CA ALA A 27 84.10 30.57 -2.83
C ALA A 27 83.21 30.01 -3.95
N ASP A 28 83.69 28.97 -4.57
CA ASP A 28 82.89 28.14 -5.49
C ASP A 28 82.82 26.73 -4.97
N GLY A 29 81.63 26.23 -4.77
CA GLY A 29 81.42 24.93 -4.19
C GLY A 29 80.36 24.11 -4.91
N SER A 30 80.50 22.80 -4.83
CA SER A 30 79.46 21.85 -5.15
C SER A 30 79.22 20.89 -3.97
N PHE A 31 77.97 20.50 -3.82
CA PHE A 31 77.63 19.52 -2.80
C PHE A 31 76.77 18.40 -3.37
N LYS A 32 76.88 17.25 -2.80
CA LYS A 32 76.04 16.11 -3.06
C LYS A 32 75.73 15.41 -1.76
N ILE A 33 74.48 15.18 -1.51
CA ILE A 33 74.00 14.47 -0.32
C ILE A 33 73.22 13.27 -0.83
N ASP A 34 73.67 12.09 -0.56
CA ASP A 34 72.92 10.87 -0.92
C ASP A 34 72.13 10.40 0.26
N LEU A 35 70.84 10.26 0.05
CA LEU A 35 69.81 9.77 0.97
C LEU A 35 69.31 8.40 0.59
N PRO A 36 70.04 7.33 0.97
CA PRO A 36 69.73 5.98 0.51
C PRO A 36 68.38 5.47 1.06
N SER A 37 67.95 6.05 2.17
CA SER A 37 66.65 5.72 2.73
C SER A 37 65.97 6.99 3.30
N PRO A 38 65.10 7.64 2.50
CA PRO A 38 64.36 8.82 2.92
C PRO A 38 63.50 8.59 4.19
N ALA A 39 63.09 7.35 4.45
CA ALA A 39 62.43 6.96 5.71
C ALA A 39 63.24 7.24 6.97
N SER A 40 64.61 7.31 6.84
CA SER A 40 65.47 7.68 7.98
C SER A 40 65.40 9.16 8.35
N VAL A 41 64.89 10.00 7.45
CA VAL A 41 64.67 11.43 7.70
C VAL A 41 63.27 11.66 8.29
N SER A 42 62.27 11.02 7.68
CA SER A 42 60.88 10.97 8.15
C SER A 42 60.25 9.67 7.71
N GLU A 43 59.59 8.99 8.62
CA GLU A 43 58.85 7.73 8.32
C GLU A 43 57.83 7.95 7.18
N GLU A 44 57.29 9.16 7.11
CA GLU A 44 56.34 9.56 6.05
C GLU A 44 56.97 9.59 4.63
N LEU A 45 58.29 9.64 4.53
CA LEU A 45 59.03 9.65 3.27
C LEU A 45 59.46 8.22 2.83
N GLY A 46 59.06 7.22 3.56
CA GLY A 46 59.42 5.81 3.30
C GLY A 46 58.96 5.25 1.95
N PHE A 47 58.00 5.89 1.29
CA PHE A 47 57.55 5.53 -0.06
C PHE A 47 58.49 6.01 -1.19
N LEU A 48 59.42 6.93 -0.90
CA LEU A 48 60.42 7.38 -1.85
C LEU A 48 61.59 6.38 -1.93
N GLY A 49 62.10 6.13 -3.08
CA GLY A 49 63.33 5.40 -3.26
C GLY A 49 64.55 6.24 -2.83
N PRO A 50 65.77 5.71 -3.04
CA PRO A 50 66.97 6.47 -2.75
C PRO A 50 66.99 7.82 -3.44
N CYS A 51 67.11 8.92 -2.67
CA CYS A 51 67.13 10.28 -3.12
C CYS A 51 68.55 10.85 -3.06
N GLY A 52 68.82 11.79 -3.93
CA GLY A 52 70.04 12.57 -3.91
C GLY A 52 69.74 14.06 -4.02
N LEU A 53 70.41 14.84 -3.17
CA LEU A 53 70.41 16.31 -3.23
C LEU A 53 71.77 16.75 -3.69
N SER A 54 71.83 17.41 -4.84
CA SER A 54 73.09 17.97 -5.38
C SER A 54 72.92 19.41 -5.77
N GLY A 55 73.97 20.20 -5.68
CA GLY A 55 73.91 21.63 -6.06
C GLY A 55 75.26 22.28 -6.15
N GLU A 56 75.18 23.52 -6.60
CA GLU A 56 76.33 24.41 -6.72
C GLU A 56 76.06 25.69 -6.00
N LEU A 57 77.07 26.23 -5.36
CA LEU A 57 77.05 27.54 -4.71
C LEU A 57 78.30 28.26 -5.13
N SER A 58 78.12 29.48 -5.65
CA SER A 58 79.28 30.41 -5.85
C SER A 58 78.93 31.77 -5.30
N GLY A 59 79.96 32.37 -4.74
CA GLY A 59 79.82 33.71 -4.18
C GLY A 59 81.12 34.33 -3.78
N SER A 60 81.07 35.64 -3.48
CA SER A 60 82.18 36.42 -3.07
C SER A 60 81.87 37.18 -1.79
N ILE A 61 82.84 37.44 -0.98
CA ILE A 61 82.76 38.38 0.18
C ILE A 61 83.61 39.59 -0.17
N ASP A 62 83.02 40.75 -0.06
CA ASP A 62 83.68 42.04 -0.31
C ASP A 62 83.20 43.11 0.68
N GLY A 63 84.10 43.68 1.35
CA GLY A 63 83.89 44.83 2.18
C GLY A 63 82.80 44.79 3.27
N GLY A 64 82.45 43.62 3.74
CA GLY A 64 81.40 43.41 4.74
C GLY A 64 80.07 42.95 4.19
N SER A 65 80.02 42.49 2.96
CA SER A 65 78.89 41.81 2.38
C SER A 65 79.31 40.55 1.74
N ALA A 66 78.50 39.55 1.78
CA ALA A 66 78.57 38.32 1.01
C ALA A 66 77.64 38.47 -0.22
N ASN A 67 78.17 38.23 -1.40
CA ASN A 67 77.41 38.16 -2.63
C ASN A 67 77.29 36.74 -3.11
N VAL A 68 76.12 36.17 -3.03
CA VAL A 68 75.83 34.85 -3.60
C VAL A 68 75.55 35.06 -5.07
N GLU A 69 76.46 34.66 -5.91
CA GLU A 69 76.41 34.87 -7.38
C GLU A 69 75.62 33.79 -8.07
N LYS A 70 75.74 32.54 -7.61
CA LYS A 70 75.02 31.39 -8.11
C LYS A 70 74.64 30.46 -6.97
N PHE A 71 73.42 29.99 -6.98
CA PHE A 71 72.95 28.88 -6.17
C PHE A 71 72.07 27.99 -7.06
N SER A 72 72.33 26.70 -7.07
CA SER A 72 71.48 25.71 -7.65
C SER A 72 71.43 24.52 -6.76
N ALA A 73 70.27 23.88 -6.68
CA ALA A 73 70.03 22.67 -5.90
C ALA A 73 69.01 21.77 -6.69
N ILE A 74 69.35 20.52 -6.76
CA ILE A 74 68.52 19.53 -7.46
C ILE A 74 68.29 18.33 -6.53
N LEU A 75 67.03 18.10 -6.21
CA LEU A 75 66.57 16.89 -5.49
C LEU A 75 66.15 15.88 -6.55
N SER A 76 66.78 14.70 -6.55
CA SER A 76 66.45 13.63 -7.49
C SER A 76 66.17 12.34 -6.77
N GLU A 77 65.30 11.49 -7.38
CA GLU A 77 65.13 10.11 -7.04
C GLU A 77 65.72 9.22 -8.14
N GLY A 78 66.82 8.55 -7.84
CA GLY A 78 67.63 7.90 -8.85
C GLY A 78 68.15 8.89 -9.91
N SER A 79 67.79 8.71 -11.17
CA SER A 79 68.16 9.64 -12.29
C SER A 79 67.11 10.75 -12.55
N LYS A 80 65.93 10.70 -11.86
CA LYS A 80 64.83 11.64 -12.12
C LYS A 80 64.91 12.82 -11.20
N SER A 81 65.02 14.04 -11.74
CA SER A 81 64.91 15.26 -10.98
C SER A 81 63.47 15.44 -10.47
N LEU A 82 63.29 15.58 -9.15
CA LEU A 82 62.03 15.88 -8.51
C LEU A 82 61.77 17.36 -8.36
N VAL A 83 62.79 18.08 -7.89
CA VAL A 83 62.77 19.52 -7.71
C VAL A 83 64.11 20.09 -8.02
N SER A 84 64.17 21.12 -8.84
CA SER A 84 65.37 21.95 -9.03
C SER A 84 65.07 23.37 -8.57
N ALA A 85 66.02 24.00 -7.88
CA ALA A 85 65.98 25.40 -7.46
C ALA A 85 67.18 26.12 -7.97
N GLU A 86 67.02 27.29 -8.54
CA GLU A 86 68.11 28.10 -9.09
C GLU A 86 67.91 29.58 -8.70
N LEU A 87 68.97 30.21 -8.27
CA LEU A 87 69.02 31.65 -8.01
C LEU A 87 68.94 32.42 -9.34
N SER A 88 67.90 33.25 -9.52
CA SER A 88 67.67 33.97 -10.79
C SER A 88 68.56 35.23 -10.95
N ALA A 89 69.11 35.77 -9.86
CA ALA A 89 70.03 36.87 -9.85
C ALA A 89 70.90 36.87 -8.58
N PRO A 90 72.16 37.40 -8.63
CA PRO A 90 73.01 37.49 -7.45
C PRO A 90 72.34 38.15 -6.26
N VAL A 91 72.57 37.60 -5.07
CA VAL A 91 72.02 38.09 -3.79
C VAL A 91 73.10 38.64 -2.93
N LYS A 92 72.97 39.92 -2.51
CA LYS A 92 73.91 40.53 -1.61
C LYS A 92 73.45 40.53 -0.15
N ILE A 93 74.24 39.84 0.68
CA ILE A 93 73.99 39.67 2.10
C ILE A 93 74.93 40.57 2.92
N PRO A 94 74.46 41.57 3.65
CA PRO A 94 75.28 42.30 4.56
C PRO A 94 75.81 41.45 5.68
N LEU A 95 77.11 41.39 5.87
CA LEU A 95 77.78 40.68 7.01
C LEU A 95 77.86 41.46 8.31
N SER A 96 77.81 42.80 8.22
CA SER A 96 77.74 43.65 9.38
C SER A 96 76.37 44.28 9.46
N GLY A 97 75.58 43.90 10.46
CA GLY A 97 74.27 44.49 10.70
C GLY A 97 73.06 43.52 10.60
N ALA A 98 73.30 42.30 10.84
CA ALA A 98 72.16 41.30 10.95
C ALA A 98 71.18 41.61 12.10
N ALA A 99 71.33 42.75 12.79
CA ALA A 99 70.43 43.24 13.81
C ALA A 99 69.18 43.98 13.26
N SER A 100 69.19 44.33 11.97
CA SER A 100 68.05 45.09 11.36
C SER A 100 66.87 44.28 10.96
N GLY A 101 66.93 42.93 11.08
CA GLY A 101 65.77 42.04 10.71
C GLY A 101 65.45 42.00 9.21
N GLU A 102 66.27 42.71 8.35
CA GLU A 102 66.06 42.68 6.92
C GLU A 102 66.72 41.45 6.29
N ILE A 103 66.03 40.71 5.49
CA ILE A 103 66.53 39.60 4.65
C ILE A 103 67.05 40.15 3.34
N PRO A 104 68.13 39.62 2.79
CA PRO A 104 68.64 40.08 1.49
C PRO A 104 67.57 39.92 0.38
N ARG A 105 67.50 40.92 -0.50
CA ARG A 105 66.67 40.83 -1.70
C ARG A 105 67.20 39.74 -2.60
N GLY A 106 66.32 38.83 -3.04
CA GLY A 106 66.70 37.71 -3.92
C GLY A 106 65.53 37.01 -4.53
N LYS A 107 65.76 36.27 -5.62
CA LYS A 107 64.77 35.49 -6.30
C LYS A 107 65.31 34.13 -6.62
N ILE A 108 64.58 33.10 -6.24
CA ILE A 108 64.86 31.71 -6.55
C ILE A 108 63.76 31.20 -7.44
N GLU A 109 64.12 30.55 -8.55
CA GLU A 109 63.19 29.82 -9.40
C GLU A 109 63.28 28.35 -9.10
N CYS A 110 62.11 27.70 -8.96
CA CYS A 110 61.98 26.27 -8.68
C CYS A 110 61.20 25.63 -9.81
N VAL A 111 61.70 24.50 -10.31
CA VAL A 111 61.01 23.63 -11.23
C VAL A 111 60.75 22.32 -10.48
N ALA A 112 59.52 21.93 -10.41
CA ALA A 112 59.13 20.65 -9.78
C ALA A 112 58.55 19.70 -10.82
N ALA A 113 58.98 18.43 -10.77
CA ALA A 113 58.43 17.32 -11.51
C ALA A 113 58.13 16.17 -10.53
N VAL A 114 56.93 16.20 -9.95
CA VAL A 114 56.48 15.31 -8.87
C VAL A 114 55.91 14.02 -9.49
N PRO A 115 56.55 12.86 -9.28
CA PRO A 115 56.00 11.59 -9.77
C PRO A 115 54.64 11.28 -9.23
N ALA A 116 53.78 10.64 -10.01
CA ALA A 116 52.43 10.26 -9.64
C ALA A 116 52.33 9.44 -8.34
N LYS A 117 53.36 8.65 -8.02
CA LYS A 117 53.41 7.87 -6.75
C LYS A 117 53.40 8.72 -5.48
N ILE A 118 53.83 9.99 -5.57
CA ILE A 118 53.81 10.89 -4.39
C ILE A 118 52.39 11.26 -4.03
N PRO A 119 51.55 11.85 -4.87
CA PRO A 119 50.15 12.08 -4.54
C PRO A 119 49.39 10.76 -4.28
N ALA A 120 49.72 9.65 -4.98
CA ALA A 120 49.12 8.34 -4.71
C ALA A 120 49.33 7.85 -3.26
N HIS A 121 50.50 8.12 -2.68
CA HIS A 121 50.79 7.78 -1.28
C HIS A 121 49.88 8.50 -0.28
N PHE A 122 49.48 9.72 -0.56
CA PHE A 122 48.61 10.52 0.28
C PHE A 122 47.11 10.22 0.04
N ALA A 123 46.78 9.56 -1.06
CA ALA A 123 45.42 9.15 -1.39
C ALA A 123 45.04 7.83 -0.69
N LYS A 124 45.26 7.70 0.64
CA LYS A 124 45.09 6.47 1.42
C LYS A 124 43.74 5.78 1.19
N GLY A 125 43.80 4.52 0.78
CA GLY A 125 42.61 3.68 0.56
C GLY A 125 41.90 3.93 -0.76
N MET A 126 42.48 4.73 -1.64
CA MET A 126 42.02 4.98 -3.02
C MET A 126 43.10 4.55 -4.03
N GLU A 127 42.67 4.07 -5.16
CA GLU A 127 43.53 3.81 -6.32
C GLU A 127 43.71 5.14 -7.07
N PHE A 128 44.96 5.55 -7.22
CA PHE A 128 45.34 6.81 -7.85
C PHE A 128 46.23 6.55 -9.07
N SER A 129 45.90 7.19 -10.18
CA SER A 129 46.80 7.21 -11.37
C SER A 129 46.78 8.61 -11.98
N SER A 130 47.92 9.03 -12.48
CA SER A 130 48.08 10.31 -13.21
C SER A 130 49.41 10.31 -13.98
N SER A 131 49.62 11.32 -14.83
CA SER A 131 50.97 11.71 -15.24
C SER A 131 51.75 12.29 -14.07
N ASP A 132 53.06 12.50 -14.27
CA ASP A 132 53.85 13.30 -13.34
C ASP A 132 53.28 14.73 -13.29
N ILE A 133 53.30 15.33 -12.09
CA ILE A 133 52.89 16.72 -11.87
C ILE A 133 54.12 17.61 -12.13
N SER A 134 54.01 18.54 -13.08
CA SER A 134 55.08 19.45 -13.37
C SER A 134 54.67 20.90 -13.34
N GLY A 135 55.54 21.75 -12.85
CA GLY A 135 55.27 23.18 -12.73
C GLY A 135 56.48 24.01 -12.30
N ARG A 136 56.37 25.31 -12.36
CA ARG A 136 57.43 26.24 -11.95
C ARG A 136 56.88 27.26 -10.93
N LEU A 137 57.62 27.48 -9.87
CA LEU A 137 57.33 28.56 -8.93
C LEU A 137 58.57 29.42 -8.71
N SER A 138 58.36 30.66 -8.30
CA SER A 138 59.42 31.53 -7.84
C SER A 138 59.18 31.94 -6.40
N ALA A 139 60.23 32.00 -5.63
CA ALA A 139 60.26 32.62 -4.32
C ALA A 139 61.15 33.87 -4.40
N GLU A 140 60.62 35.03 -3.96
CA GLU A 140 61.31 36.29 -4.02
C GLU A 140 61.19 37.02 -2.66
N THR A 141 62.17 37.75 -2.28
CA THR A 141 62.13 38.61 -1.12
C THR A 141 62.53 40.03 -1.45
N ASP A 142 61.76 41.01 -0.96
CA ASP A 142 62.05 42.43 -1.05
C ASP A 142 62.81 42.97 0.19
N GLY A 143 63.17 42.06 1.09
CA GLY A 143 63.84 42.37 2.35
C GLY A 143 62.91 42.52 3.55
N LYS A 144 61.60 42.65 3.33
CA LYS A 144 60.59 42.78 4.37
C LYS A 144 59.54 41.66 4.28
N LYS A 145 59.35 41.15 3.08
CA LYS A 145 58.39 40.10 2.79
C LYS A 145 59.00 39.04 1.92
N ILE A 146 58.45 37.85 2.03
CA ILE A 146 58.69 36.75 1.10
C ILE A 146 57.46 36.61 0.21
N PHE A 147 57.71 36.54 -1.09
CA PHE A 147 56.66 36.28 -2.10
C PHE A 147 56.95 34.91 -2.76
N VAL A 148 55.95 34.10 -2.84
CA VAL A 148 55.99 32.82 -3.59
C VAL A 148 54.88 32.83 -4.61
N LYS A 149 55.20 32.55 -5.87
CA LYS A 149 54.17 32.47 -6.91
C LYS A 149 54.56 31.42 -7.96
N THR A 150 53.54 30.82 -8.51
CA THR A 150 53.66 29.96 -9.68
C THR A 150 54.02 30.81 -10.90
N GLN A 151 55.07 30.40 -11.60
CA GLN A 151 55.50 31.00 -12.88
C GLN A 151 54.77 30.30 -14.04
N SER A 152 54.72 28.97 -13.98
CA SER A 152 53.84 28.15 -14.77
C SER A 152 53.07 27.22 -13.87
N PRO A 153 51.73 27.08 -14.08
CA PRO A 153 50.90 26.25 -13.23
C PRO A 153 51.44 24.81 -13.12
N PHE A 154 51.29 24.20 -11.98
CA PHE A 154 51.50 22.78 -11.81
C PHE A 154 50.43 22.05 -12.62
N ALA A 155 50.80 21.24 -13.58
CA ALA A 155 49.87 20.55 -14.46
C ALA A 155 49.99 19.04 -14.29
N VAL A 156 48.85 18.36 -14.35
CA VAL A 156 48.72 16.91 -14.35
C VAL A 156 47.70 16.50 -15.40
N SER A 157 47.90 15.39 -16.05
CA SER A 157 46.96 14.78 -16.99
C SER A 157 46.66 13.34 -16.61
N GLY A 158 45.57 12.82 -17.12
CA GLY A 158 45.16 11.44 -16.87
C GLY A 158 44.89 11.14 -15.38
N LEU A 159 44.50 12.16 -14.60
CA LEU A 159 44.17 11.98 -13.19
C LEU A 159 42.94 11.10 -13.06
N SER A 160 43.11 9.97 -12.45
CA SER A 160 41.99 9.07 -12.09
C SER A 160 42.09 8.68 -10.63
N LEU A 161 40.93 8.57 -9.99
CA LEU A 161 40.78 8.25 -8.59
C LEU A 161 39.62 7.25 -8.45
N SER A 162 39.90 6.07 -7.92
CA SER A 162 38.91 5.00 -7.72
C SER A 162 39.04 4.36 -6.34
N LYS A 163 37.99 3.68 -5.91
CA LYS A 163 37.95 2.90 -4.66
C LYS A 163 37.05 1.69 -4.83
N GLY A 164 37.63 0.49 -4.61
CA GLY A 164 36.88 -0.75 -4.74
C GLY A 164 36.28 -0.99 -6.13
N GLY A 165 36.98 -0.53 -7.20
CA GLY A 165 36.52 -0.64 -8.58
C GLY A 165 35.52 0.45 -9.02
N GLU A 166 35.17 1.40 -8.18
CA GLU A 166 34.33 2.56 -8.52
C GLU A 166 35.19 3.80 -8.81
N ASP A 167 35.04 4.39 -9.98
CA ASP A 167 35.70 5.64 -10.36
C ASP A 167 35.01 6.86 -9.75
N PHE A 168 35.77 7.66 -8.99
CA PHE A 168 35.31 8.96 -8.50
C PHE A 168 35.67 10.07 -9.48
N VAL A 169 36.83 9.96 -10.08
CA VAL A 169 37.36 10.85 -11.09
C VAL A 169 38.07 9.99 -12.12
N LYS A 170 37.92 10.27 -13.40
CA LYS A 170 38.50 9.46 -14.47
C LYS A 170 39.09 10.32 -15.55
N ASN A 171 40.44 10.17 -15.73
CA ASN A 171 41.18 10.72 -16.85
C ASN A 171 41.03 12.24 -17.08
N ILE A 172 41.01 13.03 -15.95
CA ILE A 172 40.94 14.48 -16.07
C ILE A 172 42.33 15.11 -16.13
N GLY A 173 42.39 16.33 -16.68
CA GLY A 173 43.50 17.22 -16.53
C GLY A 173 43.30 18.21 -15.36
N ALA A 174 44.35 18.59 -14.68
CA ALA A 174 44.27 19.62 -13.67
C ALA A 174 45.49 20.55 -13.70
N THR A 175 45.25 21.81 -13.38
CA THR A 175 46.31 22.84 -13.20
C THR A 175 46.15 23.52 -11.85
N LEU A 176 47.26 23.73 -11.17
CA LEU A 176 47.31 24.42 -9.87
C LEU A 176 48.25 25.62 -9.94
N SER A 177 47.72 26.80 -9.66
CA SER A 177 48.47 28.03 -9.47
C SER A 177 48.48 28.43 -7.99
N LEU A 178 49.60 28.84 -7.48
CA LEU A 178 49.79 29.26 -6.11
C LEU A 178 50.44 30.65 -6.06
N SER A 179 49.99 31.46 -5.11
CA SER A 179 50.66 32.70 -4.74
C SER A 179 50.60 32.85 -3.21
N ALA A 180 51.69 33.29 -2.62
CA ALA A 180 51.74 33.59 -1.21
C ALA A 180 52.70 34.72 -0.93
N GLN A 181 52.39 35.53 0.09
CA GLN A 181 53.28 36.47 0.69
C GLN A 181 53.24 36.37 2.19
N ALA A 182 54.39 36.55 2.83
CA ALA A 182 54.49 36.53 4.27
C ALA A 182 55.46 37.60 4.74
N ASP A 183 55.12 38.28 5.85
CA ASP A 183 56.06 39.15 6.53
C ASP A 183 56.70 38.45 7.74
N PHE A 184 57.73 39.08 8.28
CA PHE A 184 58.44 38.52 9.42
C PHE A 184 57.72 38.77 10.78
N SER A 185 56.61 39.48 10.76
CA SER A 185 55.71 39.63 11.90
C SER A 185 54.72 38.46 12.02
N GLY A 186 54.76 37.53 11.06
CA GLY A 186 53.93 36.36 11.04
C GLY A 186 52.56 36.55 10.36
N ASN A 187 52.34 37.68 9.70
CA ASN A 187 51.21 37.87 8.81
C ASN A 187 51.53 37.22 7.45
N PHE A 188 50.53 36.58 6.86
CA PHE A 188 50.66 36.01 5.56
C PHE A 188 49.37 36.13 4.74
N ASP A 189 49.53 36.10 3.44
CA ASP A 189 48.44 36.03 2.49
C ASP A 189 48.80 34.96 1.43
N ALA A 190 47.97 33.98 1.26
CA ALA A 190 48.22 32.91 0.29
C ALA A 190 46.94 32.62 -0.52
N ALA A 191 47.10 32.41 -1.80
CA ALA A 191 46.00 32.04 -2.69
C ALA A 191 46.42 30.87 -3.56
N ALA A 192 45.43 30.02 -3.84
CA ALA A 192 45.51 28.87 -4.73
C ALA A 192 44.36 28.91 -5.72
N GLU A 193 44.66 28.57 -6.96
CA GLU A 193 43.67 28.35 -8.00
C GLU A 193 43.92 27.00 -8.63
N LEU A 194 42.94 26.07 -8.47
CA LEU A 194 42.94 24.76 -9.06
C LEU A 194 41.87 24.73 -10.14
N GLN A 195 42.26 24.51 -11.39
CA GLN A 195 41.33 24.21 -12.49
C GLN A 195 41.49 22.74 -12.86
N ALA A 196 40.36 22.04 -12.98
CA ALA A 196 40.38 20.64 -13.33
C ALA A 196 39.16 20.28 -14.19
N GLY A 197 39.35 19.35 -15.16
CA GLY A 197 38.30 18.94 -16.09
C GLY A 197 38.85 18.07 -17.19
N ASP A 198 37.99 17.57 -18.07
CA ASP A 198 38.33 16.82 -19.24
C ASP A 198 38.52 17.69 -20.50
N SER A 199 37.94 18.91 -20.50
CA SER A 199 38.10 19.95 -21.51
C SER A 199 38.00 21.37 -20.88
N LEU A 200 38.26 22.43 -21.63
CA LEU A 200 38.11 23.81 -21.21
C LEU A 200 36.64 24.16 -20.88
N ASP A 201 35.71 23.60 -21.66
CA ASP A 201 34.28 23.87 -21.51
C ASP A 201 33.66 23.02 -20.39
N ASP A 202 34.30 21.88 -20.03
CA ASP A 202 33.87 20.95 -19.01
C ASP A 202 34.91 20.85 -17.88
N SER A 203 35.09 21.97 -17.22
CA SER A 203 36.03 22.13 -16.11
C SER A 203 35.44 22.88 -14.96
N ALA A 204 35.97 22.65 -13.75
CA ALA A 204 35.68 23.39 -12.54
C ALA A 204 36.94 24.13 -12.06
N THR A 205 36.77 25.32 -11.58
CA THR A 205 37.82 26.14 -10.97
C THR A 205 37.53 26.32 -9.49
N LEU A 206 38.46 25.85 -8.65
CA LEU A 206 38.48 26.11 -7.21
C LEU A 206 39.51 27.21 -6.91
N LYS A 207 39.07 28.30 -6.36
CA LYS A 207 39.94 29.35 -5.82
C LYS A 207 39.86 29.33 -4.28
N ALA A 208 41.00 29.32 -3.65
CA ALA A 208 41.10 29.40 -2.21
C ALA A 208 42.13 30.49 -1.81
N SER A 209 41.81 31.23 -0.78
CA SER A 209 42.77 32.16 -0.17
C SER A 209 42.74 32.09 1.35
N VAL A 210 43.90 32.32 1.96
CA VAL A 210 44.03 32.38 3.41
C VAL A 210 44.89 33.56 3.75
N ARG A 211 44.36 34.47 4.58
CA ARG A 211 45.05 35.65 5.02
C ARG A 211 45.09 35.70 6.54
N LYS A 212 46.28 35.82 7.10
CA LYS A 212 46.48 36.06 8.52
C LYS A 212 46.87 37.56 8.73
N SER A 213 46.15 38.22 9.63
CA SER A 213 46.42 39.58 10.05
C SER A 213 46.29 39.66 11.57
N GLY A 214 47.41 39.79 12.26
CA GLY A 214 47.46 39.71 13.73
C GLY A 214 47.07 38.32 14.22
N GLU A 215 46.10 38.26 15.12
CA GLU A 215 45.59 36.99 15.67
C GLU A 215 44.49 36.30 14.78
N SER A 216 43.94 37.03 13.83
CA SER A 216 42.84 36.51 13.00
C SER A 216 43.36 35.94 11.68
N VAL A 217 42.79 34.77 11.31
CA VAL A 217 43.01 34.12 10.02
C VAL A 217 41.68 34.12 9.26
N PHE A 218 41.66 34.64 8.07
CA PHE A 218 40.54 34.62 7.15
C PHE A 218 40.80 33.61 6.04
N ALA A 219 39.83 32.80 5.77
CA ALA A 219 39.86 31.84 4.66
C ALA A 219 38.67 32.10 3.74
N GLU A 220 38.95 32.19 2.45
CA GLU A 220 37.93 32.30 1.43
C GLU A 220 38.13 31.16 0.42
N ALA A 221 37.03 30.53 -0.03
CA ALA A 221 37.05 29.54 -1.09
C ALA A 221 35.88 29.79 -2.03
N SER A 222 36.07 29.54 -3.31
CA SER A 222 35.00 29.50 -4.31
C SER A 222 35.23 28.38 -5.32
N LEU A 223 34.18 27.72 -5.70
CA LEU A 223 34.17 26.68 -6.73
C LEU A 223 33.19 27.08 -7.81
N LYS A 224 33.66 27.15 -9.06
CA LYS A 224 32.84 27.52 -10.21
C LYS A 224 33.14 26.66 -11.43
N GLY A 225 32.10 26.18 -12.11
CA GLY A 225 32.22 25.44 -13.35
C GLY A 225 31.46 24.10 -13.34
N SER A 226 31.74 23.31 -14.37
CA SER A 226 31.12 21.98 -14.51
C SER A 226 31.64 20.99 -13.47
N ILE A 227 30.76 20.25 -12.84
CA ILE A 227 31.13 19.18 -11.91
C ILE A 227 31.07 17.80 -12.58
N ASP A 228 30.72 17.72 -13.86
CA ASP A 228 30.55 16.46 -14.59
C ASP A 228 31.79 15.55 -14.50
N PRO A 229 33.04 16.05 -14.63
CA PRO A 229 34.22 15.21 -14.54
C PRO A 229 34.45 14.60 -13.14
N PHE A 230 33.87 15.20 -12.11
CA PHE A 230 34.08 14.81 -10.69
C PHE A 230 32.91 14.05 -10.09
N ALA A 231 31.75 14.02 -10.76
CA ALA A 231 30.52 13.50 -10.19
C ALA A 231 30.16 12.10 -10.70
N THR A 232 31.15 11.31 -11.18
CA THR A 232 30.93 9.98 -11.78
C THR A 232 30.09 9.06 -10.91
N LYS A 233 30.34 9.03 -9.61
CA LYS A 233 29.56 8.22 -8.65
C LYS A 233 28.15 8.77 -8.43
N ILE A 234 28.02 10.07 -8.24
CA ILE A 234 26.72 10.74 -8.07
C ILE A 234 25.90 10.56 -9.34
N TYR A 235 26.54 10.69 -10.50
CA TYR A 235 25.87 10.55 -11.79
C TYR A 235 25.44 9.11 -12.11
N SER A 236 26.21 8.12 -11.68
CA SER A 236 25.80 6.71 -11.86
C SER A 236 24.60 6.34 -11.02
N VAL A 237 24.48 6.91 -9.82
CA VAL A 237 23.37 6.66 -8.90
C VAL A 237 22.13 7.47 -9.29
N ALA A 238 22.31 8.73 -9.75
CA ALA A 238 21.22 9.67 -9.89
C ALA A 238 20.95 10.13 -11.34
N ASN A 239 21.61 9.55 -12.34
CA ASN A 239 21.49 9.95 -13.76
C ASN A 239 21.68 11.46 -14.02
N LEU A 240 22.52 12.13 -13.19
CA LEU A 240 22.72 13.58 -13.29
C LEU A 240 23.55 14.01 -14.49
N LYS A 241 24.28 13.09 -15.10
CA LYS A 241 25.16 13.37 -16.26
C LYS A 241 24.42 14.00 -17.45
N GLU A 242 23.16 13.66 -17.64
CA GLU A 242 22.34 14.22 -18.73
C GLU A 242 22.04 15.72 -18.52
N TYR A 243 22.18 16.23 -17.31
CA TYR A 243 21.86 17.61 -16.95
C TYR A 243 23.05 18.54 -17.04
N HIS A 244 24.29 18.02 -17.15
CA HIS A 244 25.52 18.80 -17.24
C HIS A 244 25.58 19.90 -16.19
N ILE A 245 25.59 19.50 -14.92
CA ILE A 245 25.48 20.43 -13.80
C ILE A 245 26.75 21.27 -13.67
N SER A 246 26.57 22.57 -13.62
CA SER A 246 27.60 23.52 -13.20
C SER A 246 27.24 24.12 -11.83
N VAL A 247 28.27 24.47 -11.08
CA VAL A 247 28.13 25.07 -9.75
C VAL A 247 28.80 26.45 -9.68
N ASP A 248 28.25 27.31 -8.86
CA ASP A 248 28.88 28.54 -8.40
C ASP A 248 28.74 28.59 -6.87
N SER A 249 29.85 28.48 -6.16
CA SER A 249 29.84 28.44 -4.71
C SER A 249 30.95 29.31 -4.11
N SER A 250 30.66 29.85 -2.93
CA SER A 250 31.61 30.62 -2.16
C SER A 250 31.51 30.34 -0.68
N LEU A 251 32.61 30.38 0.03
CA LEU A 251 32.70 30.22 1.48
C LEU A 251 33.69 31.24 2.02
N ARG A 252 33.32 31.93 3.08
CA ARG A 252 34.20 32.80 3.84
C ARG A 252 34.16 32.42 5.31
N ALA A 253 35.34 32.19 5.87
CA ALA A 253 35.49 31.77 7.25
C ALA A 253 36.57 32.65 7.94
N ARG A 254 36.40 32.82 9.23
CA ARG A 254 37.34 33.51 10.09
C ARG A 254 37.73 32.62 11.26
N PHE A 255 38.98 32.54 11.55
CA PHE A 255 39.57 31.82 12.69
C PHE A 255 40.31 32.85 13.57
N GLY A 256 40.04 32.82 14.87
CA GLY A 256 40.70 33.75 15.81
C GLY A 256 40.84 33.09 17.18
N GLY A 257 42.08 32.77 17.62
CA GLY A 257 42.35 32.13 18.88
C GLY A 257 41.59 30.82 19.02
N GLU A 258 40.63 30.75 19.92
CA GLU A 258 39.85 29.54 20.23
C GLU A 258 38.52 29.48 19.48
N THR A 259 38.24 30.44 18.61
CA THR A 259 36.99 30.55 17.87
C THR A 259 37.16 30.44 16.36
N ALA A 260 36.20 29.86 15.68
CA ALA A 260 36.04 29.91 14.24
C ALA A 260 34.65 30.44 13.90
N ALA A 261 34.50 31.08 12.77
CA ALA A 261 33.21 31.50 12.28
C ALA A 261 33.12 31.35 10.76
N ILE A 262 32.01 30.85 10.27
CA ILE A 262 31.60 30.94 8.86
C ILE A 262 30.88 32.29 8.75
N GLU A 263 31.47 33.25 8.07
CA GLU A 263 30.94 34.61 7.90
C GLU A 263 29.91 34.67 6.78
N SER A 264 30.17 33.92 5.70
CA SER A 264 29.24 33.79 4.58
C SER A 264 29.48 32.48 3.79
N PHE A 265 28.44 31.96 3.20
CA PHE A 265 28.56 30.91 2.20
C PHE A 265 27.41 31.01 1.19
N SER A 266 27.69 30.61 -0.04
CA SER A 266 26.66 30.41 -1.06
C SER A 266 27.01 29.20 -1.91
N PHE A 267 25.96 28.54 -2.39
CA PHE A 267 26.08 27.44 -3.35
C PHE A 267 24.91 27.58 -4.33
N GLU A 268 25.21 27.62 -5.60
CA GLU A 268 24.21 27.59 -6.67
C GLU A 268 24.57 26.48 -7.66
N ALA A 269 23.57 25.77 -8.12
CA ALA A 269 23.70 24.73 -9.15
C ALA A 269 22.82 25.09 -10.36
N PHE A 270 23.36 24.88 -11.55
CA PHE A 270 22.74 25.24 -12.82
C PHE A 270 22.74 24.03 -13.75
N ASP A 271 21.72 23.94 -14.59
CA ASP A 271 21.67 22.98 -15.68
C ASP A 271 22.48 23.44 -16.90
N LYS A 272 22.53 22.63 -17.95
CA LYS A 272 23.22 22.94 -19.21
C LYS A 272 22.75 24.26 -19.86
N ALA A 273 21.51 24.66 -19.67
CA ALA A 273 20.94 25.87 -20.23
C ALA A 273 21.25 27.12 -19.36
N GLY A 274 21.94 26.95 -18.23
CA GLY A 274 22.22 28.01 -17.27
C GLY A 274 21.02 28.33 -16.38
N LYS A 275 19.96 27.47 -16.34
CA LYS A 275 18.85 27.63 -15.42
C LYS A 275 19.30 27.18 -14.03
N ARG A 276 19.08 28.03 -13.03
CA ARG A 276 19.39 27.71 -11.63
C ARG A 276 18.42 26.60 -11.14
N MET A 277 18.98 25.48 -10.72
CA MET A 277 18.27 24.32 -10.20
C MET A 277 18.20 24.35 -8.68
N ALA A 278 19.27 24.80 -8.02
CA ALA A 278 19.33 24.87 -6.56
C ALA A 278 20.17 26.05 -6.12
N LYS A 279 19.82 26.61 -4.95
CA LYS A 279 20.57 27.63 -4.27
C LYS A 279 20.56 27.39 -2.76
N ILE A 280 21.71 27.54 -2.12
CA ILE A 280 21.84 27.60 -0.66
C ILE A 280 22.69 28.85 -0.36
N SER A 281 22.27 29.64 0.58
CA SER A 281 23.01 30.83 1.00
C SER A 281 22.91 31.03 2.50
N ASP A 282 23.91 31.64 3.05
CA ASP A 282 23.88 32.09 4.45
C ASP A 282 22.76 33.11 4.71
N ALA A 283 22.29 33.11 5.92
CA ALA A 283 21.36 34.09 6.47
C ALA A 283 21.92 34.73 7.76
N GLY A 284 23.10 34.30 8.19
CA GLY A 284 23.80 34.83 9.37
C GLY A 284 25.08 34.03 9.66
N GLU A 285 26.00 34.67 10.37
CA GLU A 285 27.28 34.09 10.78
C GLU A 285 27.07 32.89 11.72
N ILE A 286 27.79 31.78 11.46
CA ILE A 286 27.82 30.59 12.29
C ILE A 286 29.15 30.52 13.01
N GLY A 287 29.16 30.65 14.34
CA GLY A 287 30.34 30.58 15.18
C GLY A 287 30.60 29.15 15.71
N PHE A 288 31.84 28.81 15.88
CA PHE A 288 32.33 27.56 16.49
C PHE A 288 33.32 27.90 17.59
N ASP A 289 33.11 27.38 18.76
CA ASP A 289 34.07 27.36 19.85
C ASP A 289 34.90 26.09 19.73
N LEU A 290 36.18 26.21 19.45
CA LEU A 290 37.08 25.09 19.17
C LEU A 290 37.45 24.29 20.44
N GLN A 291 37.36 24.90 21.62
CA GLN A 291 37.62 24.22 22.89
C GLN A 291 36.39 23.41 23.36
N THR A 292 35.27 24.10 23.43
CA THR A 292 34.02 23.50 23.94
C THR A 292 33.27 22.70 22.86
N LYS A 293 33.67 22.80 21.58
CA LYS A 293 33.03 22.23 20.40
C LYS A 293 31.58 22.67 20.26
N LYS A 294 31.21 23.79 20.78
CA LYS A 294 29.87 24.35 20.67
C LYS A 294 29.72 25.17 19.40
N ILE A 295 28.53 25.07 18.81
CA ILE A 295 28.09 25.86 17.66
C ILE A 295 27.21 26.99 18.17
N SER A 296 27.42 28.19 17.68
CA SER A 296 26.58 29.35 17.94
C SER A 296 26.22 30.04 16.63
N ALA A 297 25.08 30.70 16.59
CA ALA A 297 24.67 31.47 15.43
C ALA A 297 24.27 32.88 15.86
N LYS A 298 24.76 33.89 15.17
CA LYS A 298 24.37 35.29 15.44
C LYS A 298 22.92 35.57 15.08
N SER A 299 22.38 34.83 14.13
CA SER A 299 20.98 34.88 13.72
C SER A 299 20.33 33.55 13.93
N LYS A 300 19.06 33.52 14.34
CA LYS A 300 18.30 32.24 14.41
C LYS A 300 18.27 31.51 13.08
N THR A 301 18.13 32.22 11.97
CA THR A 301 18.22 31.64 10.62
C THR A 301 19.68 31.68 10.19
N VAL A 302 20.24 30.52 9.88
CA VAL A 302 21.65 30.35 9.48
C VAL A 302 21.82 30.15 7.99
N ALA A 303 20.82 29.54 7.32
CA ALA A 303 20.83 29.37 5.86
C ALA A 303 19.43 29.44 5.25
N LYS A 304 19.41 29.83 3.98
CA LYS A 304 18.23 29.72 3.10
C LYS A 304 18.56 28.81 1.96
N PHE A 305 17.59 28.01 1.55
CA PHE A 305 17.72 27.16 0.37
C PHE A 305 16.51 27.30 -0.55
N GLU A 306 16.76 27.13 -1.83
CA GLU A 306 15.77 27.15 -2.90
C GLU A 306 16.14 26.08 -3.92
N VAL A 307 15.18 25.25 -4.30
CA VAL A 307 15.26 24.28 -5.38
C VAL A 307 14.08 24.57 -6.29
N ALA A 308 14.34 24.93 -7.54
CA ALA A 308 13.30 25.36 -8.47
C ALA A 308 13.22 24.40 -9.67
N ASP A 309 12.07 23.74 -9.85
CA ASP A 309 11.79 22.84 -10.95
C ASP A 309 12.92 21.81 -11.20
N PHE A 310 13.48 21.29 -10.10
CA PHE A 310 14.52 20.28 -10.18
C PHE A 310 13.96 19.01 -10.81
N PRO A 311 14.57 18.45 -11.87
CA PRO A 311 14.07 17.23 -12.51
C PRO A 311 14.04 16.07 -11.52
N PHE A 312 13.00 15.27 -11.56
CA PHE A 312 12.84 14.16 -10.61
C PHE A 312 13.73 12.94 -10.93
N ALA A 313 14.18 12.81 -12.19
CA ALA A 313 14.97 11.66 -12.62
C ALA A 313 16.19 11.35 -11.74
N PRO A 314 16.97 12.34 -11.25
CA PRO A 314 18.05 12.12 -10.30
C PRO A 314 17.61 11.60 -8.92
N ILE A 315 16.38 11.87 -8.52
CA ILE A 315 15.82 11.47 -7.22
C ILE A 315 15.21 10.04 -7.29
N LYS A 316 14.79 9.63 -8.49
CA LYS A 316 14.11 8.36 -8.76
C LYS A 316 14.79 7.11 -8.19
N PRO A 317 16.14 6.96 -8.20
CA PRO A 317 16.80 5.81 -7.59
C PRO A 317 16.59 5.68 -6.09
N PHE A 318 16.30 6.80 -5.41
CA PHE A 318 16.07 6.86 -3.97
C PHE A 318 14.58 6.74 -3.59
N ALA A 319 13.69 6.75 -4.58
CA ALA A 319 12.25 6.75 -4.42
C ALA A 319 11.60 5.61 -5.19
N ALA A 320 11.75 4.38 -4.70
CA ALA A 320 11.32 3.17 -5.39
C ALA A 320 9.85 3.24 -5.86
N GLY A 321 9.65 3.09 -7.16
CA GLY A 321 8.33 3.11 -7.79
C GLY A 321 7.73 4.51 -7.98
N VAL A 322 8.38 5.57 -7.49
CA VAL A 322 7.93 6.95 -7.67
C VAL A 322 8.60 7.56 -8.89
N ASP A 323 7.85 8.35 -9.64
CA ASP A 323 8.30 9.19 -10.75
C ASP A 323 7.56 10.51 -10.70
N ALA A 324 8.17 11.58 -11.17
CA ALA A 324 7.54 12.90 -11.24
C ALA A 324 8.20 13.74 -12.35
N GLU A 325 7.57 14.84 -12.73
CA GLU A 325 8.14 15.79 -13.66
C GLU A 325 9.26 16.59 -12.99
N SER A 326 8.95 17.26 -11.89
CA SER A 326 9.90 18.10 -11.18
C SER A 326 9.55 18.25 -9.70
N VAL A 327 10.56 18.66 -8.92
CA VAL A 327 10.44 19.02 -7.50
C VAL A 327 10.90 20.45 -7.31
N SER A 328 10.16 21.21 -6.53
CA SER A 328 10.58 22.54 -6.07
C SER A 328 10.48 22.58 -4.55
N ALA A 329 11.43 23.26 -3.92
CA ALA A 329 11.42 23.48 -2.48
C ALA A 329 12.12 24.81 -2.15
N GLU A 330 11.59 25.53 -1.20
CA GLU A 330 12.24 26.70 -0.62
C GLU A 330 12.14 26.66 0.90
N GLY A 331 13.15 27.14 1.58
CA GLY A 331 13.10 27.05 3.03
C GLY A 331 14.30 27.68 3.73
N THR A 332 14.33 27.44 5.03
CA THR A 332 15.37 27.96 5.91
C THR A 332 15.91 26.87 6.82
N LEU A 333 17.19 26.96 7.12
CA LEU A 333 17.84 26.24 8.18
C LEU A 333 18.06 27.21 9.34
N SER A 334 17.70 26.83 10.54
CA SER A 334 17.76 27.69 11.72
C SER A 334 18.42 26.98 12.89
N MET A 335 19.06 27.74 13.74
CA MET A 335 19.53 27.34 15.08
C MET A 335 18.73 28.13 16.11
N PRO A 336 17.62 27.62 16.60
CA PRO A 336 16.77 28.29 17.57
C PRO A 336 17.53 28.63 18.86
N ASP A 337 18.45 27.74 19.23
CA ASP A 337 19.37 27.84 20.37
C ASP A 337 20.70 27.14 20.07
N GLU A 338 21.67 27.20 20.96
CA GLU A 338 22.99 26.57 20.82
C GLU A 338 22.97 25.03 20.82
N SER A 339 21.85 24.40 21.13
CA SER A 339 21.69 22.96 21.30
C SER A 339 20.81 22.31 20.27
N SER A 340 20.18 23.08 19.38
CA SER A 340 19.22 22.56 18.42
C SER A 340 19.37 23.16 17.03
N ILE A 341 19.01 22.37 16.03
CA ILE A 341 18.90 22.75 14.63
C ILE A 341 17.51 22.46 14.12
N SER A 342 16.96 23.34 13.30
CA SER A 342 15.67 23.12 12.66
C SER A 342 15.70 23.61 11.20
N ALA A 343 14.84 23.01 10.39
CA ALA A 343 14.64 23.40 9.01
C ALA A 343 13.14 23.59 8.75
N THR A 344 12.81 24.60 7.97
CA THR A 344 11.46 24.80 7.42
C THR A 344 11.54 24.82 5.91
N ALA A 345 10.57 24.22 5.23
CA ALA A 345 10.52 24.22 3.78
C ALA A 345 9.08 24.20 3.26
N ASN A 346 8.84 24.93 2.18
CA ASN A 346 7.68 24.74 1.32
C ASN A 346 8.12 23.91 0.13
N ALA A 347 7.57 22.73 -0.03
CA ALA A 347 7.93 21.80 -1.10
C ALA A 347 6.75 21.53 -2.02
N SER A 348 7.03 21.34 -3.30
CA SER A 348 6.04 20.92 -4.28
C SER A 348 6.62 19.91 -5.25
N VAL A 349 5.78 18.97 -5.66
CA VAL A 349 6.08 17.94 -6.66
C VAL A 349 5.03 18.06 -7.75
N LYS A 350 5.46 18.14 -9.00
CA LYS A 350 4.56 18.20 -10.16
C LYS A 350 4.46 16.84 -10.82
N SER A 351 3.23 16.47 -11.20
CA SER A 351 2.93 15.27 -12.00
C SER A 351 3.59 14.01 -11.45
N LEU A 352 3.30 13.72 -10.17
CA LEU A 352 3.80 12.52 -9.50
C LEU A 352 3.06 11.28 -10.00
N TYR A 353 3.82 10.25 -10.29
CA TYR A 353 3.37 8.92 -10.64
C TYR A 353 3.92 7.91 -9.63
N TYR A 354 3.09 6.98 -9.19
CA TYR A 354 3.53 5.86 -8.37
C TYR A 354 3.23 4.55 -9.10
N ARG A 355 4.26 3.71 -9.26
CA ARG A 355 4.16 2.40 -9.89
C ARG A 355 4.61 1.31 -8.92
N LYS A 356 3.83 0.22 -8.89
CA LYS A 356 4.17 -0.98 -8.13
C LYS A 356 3.96 -2.20 -9.02
N ASP A 357 4.93 -3.10 -9.05
CA ASP A 357 4.89 -4.34 -9.86
C ASP A 357 4.51 -4.09 -11.34
N GLY A 358 5.04 -3.01 -11.93
CA GLY A 358 4.77 -2.60 -13.31
C GLY A 358 3.40 -1.92 -13.53
N GLN A 359 2.54 -1.84 -12.53
CA GLN A 359 1.23 -1.19 -12.62
C GLN A 359 1.28 0.24 -12.08
N THR A 360 0.67 1.18 -12.81
CA THR A 360 0.52 2.55 -12.33
C THR A 360 -0.57 2.60 -11.26
N MET A 361 -0.18 2.93 -10.05
CA MET A 361 -1.08 3.04 -8.91
C MET A 361 -1.67 4.44 -8.79
N LEU A 362 -0.82 5.46 -8.91
CA LEU A 362 -1.21 6.87 -8.93
C LEU A 362 -0.66 7.52 -10.19
N ALA A 363 -1.38 8.46 -10.76
CA ALA A 363 -1.00 9.17 -11.96
C ALA A 363 -1.35 10.66 -11.86
N ASP A 364 -0.42 11.50 -12.30
CA ASP A 364 -0.57 12.95 -12.44
C ASP A 364 -1.06 13.64 -11.15
N ILE A 365 -0.44 13.30 -10.03
CA ILE A 365 -0.69 13.94 -8.73
C ILE A 365 0.30 15.07 -8.52
N SER A 366 -0.19 16.27 -8.33
CA SER A 366 0.62 17.40 -7.86
C SER A 366 0.48 17.50 -6.34
N VAL A 367 1.61 17.62 -5.64
CA VAL A 367 1.67 17.70 -4.18
C VAL A 367 2.33 19.01 -3.76
N LYS A 368 1.73 19.69 -2.79
CA LYS A 368 2.35 20.83 -2.10
C LYS A 368 2.31 20.59 -0.60
N THR A 369 3.39 20.92 0.09
CA THR A 369 3.48 20.66 1.53
C THR A 369 4.40 21.66 2.22
N ASP A 370 4.05 22.03 3.44
CA ASP A 370 4.90 22.74 4.37
C ASP A 370 5.59 21.70 5.24
N LEU A 371 6.90 21.72 5.30
CA LEU A 371 7.75 20.82 6.07
C LEU A 371 8.49 21.58 7.16
N GLU A 372 8.51 20.99 8.33
CA GLU A 372 9.34 21.43 9.45
C GLU A 372 10.06 20.21 10.01
N ALA A 373 11.34 20.35 10.30
CA ALA A 373 12.11 19.29 10.93
C ALA A 373 13.15 19.91 11.87
N GLY A 374 13.53 19.16 12.88
CA GLY A 374 14.59 19.63 13.77
C GLY A 374 15.16 18.50 14.62
N ALA A 375 16.32 18.79 15.18
CA ALA A 375 17.01 17.87 16.06
C ALA A 375 17.78 18.63 17.14
N ALA A 376 17.84 18.07 18.34
CA ALA A 376 18.85 18.44 19.31
C ALA A 376 20.22 17.93 18.83
N LEU A 377 21.28 18.69 19.03
CA LEU A 377 22.62 18.34 18.57
C LEU A 377 23.15 17.05 19.22
N ASP A 378 22.67 16.71 20.39
CA ASP A 378 22.96 15.46 21.10
C ASP A 378 22.08 14.28 20.66
N LEU A 379 21.12 14.52 19.74
CA LEU A 379 20.14 13.56 19.20
C LEU A 379 19.18 12.97 20.25
N THR A 380 19.01 13.64 21.40
CA THR A 380 18.00 13.23 22.41
C THR A 380 16.59 13.54 21.97
N ARG A 381 16.45 14.42 20.98
CA ARG A 381 15.20 14.78 20.34
C ARG A 381 15.40 14.99 18.85
N VAL A 382 14.63 14.26 18.04
CA VAL A 382 14.51 14.46 16.59
C VAL A 382 13.02 14.54 16.26
N TRP A 383 12.63 15.54 15.50
CA TRP A 383 11.24 15.70 15.13
C TRP A 383 11.11 16.16 13.67
N ALA A 384 10.01 15.80 13.05
CA ALA A 384 9.61 16.28 11.74
C ALA A 384 8.10 16.48 11.69
N ARG A 385 7.64 17.45 10.93
CA ARG A 385 6.25 17.78 10.72
C ARG A 385 6.03 18.15 9.26
N ALA A 386 5.07 17.49 8.62
CA ALA A 386 4.42 17.98 7.41
C ALA A 386 3.13 18.68 7.84
N GLY A 387 3.07 19.99 7.70
CA GLY A 387 1.93 20.77 8.19
C GLY A 387 0.70 20.55 7.32
N LYS A 388 0.65 21.19 6.17
CA LYS A 388 -0.44 21.02 5.20
C LYS A 388 0.12 20.44 3.90
N CYS A 389 -0.12 19.15 3.68
CA CYS A 389 0.17 18.49 2.42
C CYS A 389 -1.11 18.46 1.57
N VAL A 390 -1.11 19.15 0.47
CA VAL A 390 -2.24 19.21 -0.47
C VAL A 390 -1.89 18.42 -1.71
N ALA A 391 -2.68 17.40 -2.01
CA ALA A 391 -2.55 16.62 -3.23
C ALA A 391 -3.72 16.92 -4.18
N GLY A 392 -3.42 17.16 -5.45
CA GLY A 392 -4.40 17.45 -6.48
C GLY A 392 -4.12 16.71 -7.77
N SER A 393 -5.15 16.45 -8.56
CA SER A 393 -5.07 15.86 -9.89
C SER A 393 -5.91 16.66 -10.86
N GLY A 394 -5.35 16.98 -12.03
CA GLY A 394 -6.06 17.78 -13.04
C GLY A 394 -6.50 19.15 -12.54
N GLY A 395 -5.78 19.77 -11.60
CA GLY A 395 -6.11 21.07 -11.00
C GLY A 395 -7.16 21.02 -9.89
N THR A 396 -7.69 19.84 -9.54
CA THR A 396 -8.67 19.66 -8.46
C THR A 396 -7.99 19.08 -7.24
N GLU A 397 -8.19 19.68 -6.06
CA GLU A 397 -7.72 19.16 -4.78
C GLU A 397 -8.43 17.84 -4.47
N CYS A 398 -7.67 16.77 -4.29
CA CYS A 398 -8.20 15.45 -3.96
C CYS A 398 -7.92 15.04 -2.52
N ALA A 399 -6.85 15.53 -1.93
CA ALA A 399 -6.50 15.18 -0.57
C ALA A 399 -5.75 16.32 0.13
N VAL A 400 -5.99 16.44 1.43
CA VAL A 400 -5.20 17.25 2.35
C VAL A 400 -4.73 16.34 3.47
N ALA A 401 -3.44 16.36 3.77
CA ALA A 401 -2.85 15.53 4.81
C ALA A 401 -1.88 16.35 5.68
N GLY A 402 -1.67 15.90 6.89
CA GLY A 402 -0.63 16.38 7.79
C GLY A 402 -0.03 15.22 8.55
N ALA A 403 1.25 15.31 8.90
CA ALA A 403 1.91 14.31 9.71
C ALA A 403 2.96 14.94 10.62
N SER A 404 3.15 14.37 11.78
CA SER A 404 4.23 14.72 12.69
C SER A 404 4.87 13.47 13.29
N PHE A 405 6.14 13.59 13.58
CA PHE A 405 6.97 12.52 14.13
C PHE A 405 7.91 13.10 15.15
N GLU A 406 8.07 12.45 16.31
CA GLU A 406 9.07 12.79 17.31
C GLU A 406 9.67 11.52 17.91
N CYS A 407 11.00 11.47 17.98
CA CYS A 407 11.74 10.40 18.63
C CYS A 407 12.99 10.93 19.34
N ALA A 408 13.56 10.10 20.21
CA ALA A 408 14.96 10.19 20.64
C ALA A 408 15.77 9.17 19.84
N ALA A 409 16.94 9.60 19.32
CA ALA A 409 17.84 8.69 18.60
C ALA A 409 18.97 8.18 19.51
N LYS A 410 19.30 8.95 20.55
CA LYS A 410 20.28 8.59 21.59
C LYS A 410 19.69 8.78 22.99
N PRO A 411 20.13 8.00 24.02
CA PRO A 411 21.12 6.90 23.97
C PRO A 411 20.59 5.64 23.27
N GLN A 412 19.25 5.48 23.19
CA GLN A 412 18.56 4.40 22.48
C GLN A 412 17.42 5.01 21.68
N PHE A 413 17.08 4.38 20.56
CA PHE A 413 15.92 4.80 19.78
C PHE A 413 14.62 4.64 20.60
N GLU A 414 13.92 5.73 20.81
CA GLU A 414 12.64 5.77 21.51
C GLU A 414 11.65 6.60 20.68
N LEU A 415 10.62 5.97 20.18
CA LEU A 415 9.51 6.67 19.54
C LEU A 415 8.69 7.39 20.60
N LYS A 416 8.57 8.72 20.50
CA LYS A 416 7.76 9.53 21.42
C LYS A 416 6.35 9.71 20.88
N SER A 417 6.24 10.13 19.62
CA SER A 417 4.95 10.27 18.98
C SER A 417 5.06 10.21 17.46
N VAL A 418 4.02 9.64 16.84
CA VAL A 418 3.70 9.80 15.42
C VAL A 418 2.25 10.19 15.35
N GLU A 419 1.94 11.25 14.63
CA GLU A 419 0.57 11.65 14.35
C GLU A 419 0.43 11.86 12.85
N ALA A 420 -0.66 11.40 12.28
CA ALA A 420 -1.00 11.65 10.88
C ALA A 420 -2.50 11.90 10.75
N GLU A 421 -2.86 12.87 9.94
CA GLU A 421 -4.24 13.10 9.56
C GLU A 421 -4.33 13.34 8.06
N ALA A 422 -5.41 12.88 7.46
CA ALA A 422 -5.70 13.10 6.05
C ALA A 422 -7.19 13.29 5.84
N SER A 423 -7.54 14.14 4.90
CA SER A 423 -8.89 14.34 4.40
C SER A 423 -8.88 14.17 2.89
N VAL A 424 -9.76 13.35 2.35
CA VAL A 424 -9.73 12.93 0.95
C VAL A 424 -11.13 12.99 0.36
N SER A 425 -11.26 13.54 -0.83
CA SER A 425 -12.45 13.36 -1.67
C SER A 425 -12.39 11.98 -2.32
N LEU A 426 -13.27 11.08 -1.90
CA LEU A 426 -13.25 9.69 -2.38
C LEU A 426 -13.46 9.57 -3.89
N PRO A 427 -14.38 10.30 -4.55
CA PRO A 427 -14.53 10.24 -6.00
C PRO A 427 -13.26 10.67 -6.76
N ALA A 428 -12.57 11.70 -6.29
CA ALA A 428 -11.34 12.18 -6.91
C ALA A 428 -10.19 11.19 -6.73
N LEU A 429 -10.04 10.60 -5.53
CA LEU A 429 -9.04 9.57 -5.27
C LEU A 429 -9.32 8.29 -6.06
N LEU A 430 -10.58 7.86 -6.13
CA LEU A 430 -10.97 6.63 -6.84
C LEU A 430 -10.89 6.77 -8.37
N ALA A 431 -10.71 7.98 -8.90
CA ALA A 431 -10.39 8.21 -10.32
C ALA A 431 -8.96 7.76 -10.67
N GLN A 432 -8.09 7.51 -9.68
CA GLN A 432 -6.72 7.06 -9.90
C GLN A 432 -6.66 5.64 -10.50
N PRO A 433 -5.66 5.32 -11.36
CA PRO A 433 -5.63 4.08 -12.15
C PRO A 433 -5.79 2.79 -11.34
N ALA A 434 -5.15 2.69 -10.18
CA ALA A 434 -5.27 1.51 -9.33
C ALA A 434 -6.61 1.42 -8.60
N LEU A 435 -7.24 2.56 -8.34
CA LEU A 435 -8.44 2.68 -7.52
C LEU A 435 -9.72 2.74 -8.36
N VAL A 436 -9.61 2.94 -9.67
CA VAL A 436 -10.75 2.99 -10.59
C VAL A 436 -11.60 1.71 -10.54
N LYS A 437 -10.99 0.59 -10.18
CA LYS A 437 -11.70 -0.70 -9.96
C LYS A 437 -12.72 -0.63 -8.82
N PHE A 438 -12.54 0.32 -7.90
CA PHE A 438 -13.40 0.54 -6.75
C PHE A 438 -14.26 1.80 -6.90
N ALA A 439 -14.35 2.34 -8.11
CA ALA A 439 -15.01 3.61 -8.42
C ALA A 439 -16.54 3.52 -8.48
N ASN A 440 -17.16 2.75 -7.60
CA ASN A 440 -18.62 2.69 -7.50
C ASN A 440 -19.22 3.83 -6.64
N LEU A 441 -18.37 4.71 -6.11
CA LEU A 441 -18.79 5.88 -5.35
C LEU A 441 -19.12 7.05 -6.30
N SER A 442 -20.26 7.69 -6.06
CA SER A 442 -20.67 8.94 -6.71
C SER A 442 -20.38 10.17 -5.85
N SER A 443 -20.37 10.02 -4.54
CA SER A 443 -19.98 11.05 -3.59
C SER A 443 -19.40 10.42 -2.32
N GLY A 444 -18.67 11.21 -1.55
CA GLY A 444 -18.14 10.84 -0.25
C GLY A 444 -16.81 11.53 0.03
N ASN A 445 -16.59 11.88 1.29
CA ASN A 445 -15.31 12.34 1.80
C ASN A 445 -14.84 11.37 2.87
N ALA A 446 -13.55 11.15 2.95
CA ALA A 446 -12.95 10.37 4.02
C ALA A 446 -11.94 11.21 4.79
N SER A 447 -11.90 11.05 6.09
CA SER A 447 -10.82 11.55 6.93
C SER A 447 -10.23 10.41 7.75
N VAL A 448 -8.92 10.43 7.91
CA VAL A 448 -8.15 9.45 8.66
C VAL A 448 -7.30 10.20 9.67
N LYS A 449 -7.32 9.74 10.92
CA LYS A 449 -6.40 10.18 11.98
C LYS A 449 -5.71 8.97 12.54
N ALA A 450 -4.40 9.02 12.60
CA ALA A 450 -3.58 7.96 13.18
C ALA A 450 -2.60 8.56 14.18
N ARG A 451 -2.40 7.84 15.28
CA ARG A 451 -1.43 8.19 16.32
C ARG A 451 -0.71 6.94 16.76
N ALA A 452 0.55 7.08 17.04
CA ALA A 452 1.33 6.04 17.68
C ALA A 452 2.38 6.65 18.62
N ASP A 453 2.64 5.96 19.70
CA ASP A 453 3.73 6.23 20.63
C ASP A 453 4.39 4.88 21.04
N LYS A 454 5.26 4.91 22.02
CA LYS A 454 5.93 3.70 22.53
C LYS A 454 4.97 2.68 23.17
N ASN A 455 3.77 3.11 23.57
CA ASN A 455 2.83 2.29 24.34
C ASN A 455 1.65 1.80 23.50
N SER A 456 1.28 2.54 22.44
CA SER A 456 0.09 2.24 21.66
C SER A 456 0.11 2.84 20.27
N ALA A 457 -0.68 2.26 19.38
CA ALA A 457 -1.11 2.89 18.14
C ALA A 457 -2.63 2.95 18.08
N SER A 458 -3.16 4.02 17.50
CA SER A 458 -4.59 4.18 17.25
C SER A 458 -4.83 4.76 15.86
N ALA A 459 -5.95 4.37 15.26
CA ALA A 459 -6.42 4.92 14.00
C ALA A 459 -7.92 5.19 14.07
N GLN A 460 -8.32 6.30 13.49
CA GLN A 460 -9.72 6.66 13.30
C GLN A 460 -9.96 6.99 11.84
N ILE A 461 -10.93 6.35 11.25
CA ILE A 461 -11.43 6.63 9.90
C ILE A 461 -12.84 7.16 10.04
N ARG A 462 -13.13 8.25 9.35
CA ARG A 462 -14.47 8.79 9.23
C ARG A 462 -14.76 9.03 7.76
N MET A 463 -15.90 8.58 7.30
CA MET A 463 -16.39 8.84 5.94
C MET A 463 -17.75 9.48 6.03
N ASP A 464 -17.97 10.54 5.27
CA ASP A 464 -19.22 11.32 5.29
C ASP A 464 -19.86 11.32 3.89
N ASN A 465 -21.17 11.28 3.83
CA ASN A 465 -21.99 11.39 2.60
C ASN A 465 -21.63 10.35 1.52
N LEU A 466 -21.46 9.09 1.94
CA LEU A 466 -21.17 8.00 1.01
C LEU A 466 -22.41 7.67 0.17
N LYS A 467 -22.29 7.81 -1.16
CA LYS A 467 -23.30 7.36 -2.12
C LYS A 467 -22.64 6.51 -3.20
N THR A 468 -23.32 5.44 -3.59
CA THR A 468 -22.89 4.60 -4.70
C THR A 468 -23.66 4.94 -5.97
N ARG A 469 -23.15 4.48 -7.12
CA ARG A 469 -23.84 4.59 -8.42
C ARG A 469 -24.87 3.48 -8.62
N SER A 470 -24.74 2.36 -7.92
CA SER A 470 -25.50 1.13 -8.16
C SER A 470 -26.59 0.85 -7.13
N VAL A 471 -26.56 1.49 -5.96
CA VAL A 471 -27.53 1.26 -4.87
C VAL A 471 -28.10 2.58 -4.43
N GLU A 472 -29.43 2.67 -4.33
CA GLU A 472 -30.10 3.84 -3.82
C GLU A 472 -29.86 4.02 -2.32
N GLY A 473 -29.71 5.27 -1.90
CA GLY A 473 -29.48 5.64 -0.51
C GLY A 473 -28.10 6.28 -0.30
N ALA A 474 -27.91 6.71 0.93
CA ALA A 474 -26.65 7.31 1.38
C ALA A 474 -26.33 6.85 2.78
N LEU A 475 -25.05 6.74 3.10
CA LEU A 475 -24.57 6.72 4.47
C LEU A 475 -24.12 8.13 4.85
N ASP A 476 -24.79 8.69 5.83
CA ASP A 476 -24.52 10.08 6.27
C ASP A 476 -23.15 10.16 6.92
N ASN A 477 -22.82 9.15 7.72
CA ASN A 477 -21.55 9.07 8.42
C ASN A 477 -21.15 7.61 8.68
N VAL A 478 -19.90 7.28 8.39
CA VAL A 478 -19.27 6.00 8.77
C VAL A 478 -18.03 6.31 9.58
N THR A 479 -17.91 5.70 10.75
CA THR A 479 -16.72 5.82 11.60
C THR A 479 -16.15 4.45 11.93
N ALA A 480 -14.84 4.34 11.84
CA ALA A 480 -14.09 3.17 12.32
C ALA A 480 -12.92 3.65 13.18
N THR A 481 -12.75 3.02 14.34
CA THR A 481 -11.61 3.27 15.23
C THR A 481 -10.90 1.97 15.53
N ALA A 482 -9.59 2.01 15.59
CA ALA A 482 -8.76 0.88 16.00
C ALA A 482 -7.75 1.35 17.05
N GLU A 483 -7.51 0.51 18.03
CA GLU A 483 -6.54 0.73 19.11
C GLU A 483 -5.69 -0.53 19.27
N LEU A 484 -4.37 -0.36 19.28
CA LEU A 484 -3.37 -1.40 19.40
C LEU A 484 -2.40 -1.02 20.53
N PRO A 485 -2.63 -1.42 21.77
CA PRO A 485 -1.66 -1.26 22.84
C PRO A 485 -0.44 -2.16 22.59
N PHE A 486 0.76 -1.64 22.85
CA PHE A 486 2.02 -2.36 22.68
C PHE A 486 2.47 -3.00 24.00
N ASP A 487 2.99 -4.21 23.92
CA ASP A 487 3.53 -4.95 25.07
C ASP A 487 5.05 -4.79 25.21
N GLY A 488 5.62 -3.74 24.61
CA GLY A 488 7.04 -3.44 24.51
C GLY A 488 7.62 -3.82 23.14
N GLY A 489 8.58 -3.02 22.66
CA GLY A 489 9.26 -3.25 21.37
C GLY A 489 8.34 -3.27 20.16
N PHE A 490 7.24 -2.52 20.16
CA PHE A 490 6.22 -2.46 19.10
C PHE A 490 5.54 -3.81 18.80
N LYS A 491 5.52 -4.71 19.76
CA LYS A 491 4.70 -5.92 19.71
C LYS A 491 3.36 -5.64 20.34
N PHE A 492 2.30 -6.19 19.76
CA PHE A 492 0.97 -6.11 20.33
C PHE A 492 0.40 -7.51 20.54
N SER A 493 -0.22 -7.72 21.69
CA SER A 493 -0.99 -8.93 22.00
C SER A 493 -2.48 -8.65 22.06
N ARG A 494 -2.88 -7.38 22.00
CA ARG A 494 -4.28 -6.94 22.06
C ARG A 494 -4.56 -5.93 20.97
N ALA A 495 -5.77 -5.97 20.45
CA ALA A 495 -6.29 -4.97 19.53
C ALA A 495 -7.78 -4.77 19.81
N SER A 496 -8.28 -3.55 19.63
CA SER A 496 -9.70 -3.28 19.63
C SER A 496 -10.08 -2.42 18.42
N ALA A 497 -11.24 -2.69 17.85
CA ALA A 497 -11.80 -1.87 16.80
C ALA A 497 -13.30 -1.62 17.08
N LYS A 498 -13.77 -0.44 16.72
CA LYS A 498 -15.18 -0.07 16.75
C LYS A 498 -15.58 0.47 15.39
N PHE A 499 -16.77 0.15 14.99
CA PHE A 499 -17.38 0.57 13.74
C PHE A 499 -18.76 1.11 14.00
N ALA A 500 -19.12 2.23 13.37
CA ALA A 500 -20.47 2.73 13.31
C ALA A 500 -20.77 3.33 11.95
N ALA A 501 -21.96 3.07 11.44
CA ALA A 501 -22.50 3.69 10.24
C ALA A 501 -23.91 4.22 10.51
N ASN A 502 -24.19 5.42 10.09
CA ASN A 502 -25.48 6.08 10.24
C ASN A 502 -26.07 6.36 8.86
N SER A 503 -27.36 6.12 8.73
CA SER A 503 -28.15 6.47 7.55
C SER A 503 -29.55 6.91 7.97
N SER A 504 -30.36 7.34 7.03
CA SER A 504 -31.80 7.59 7.26
C SER A 504 -32.57 6.35 7.67
N ARG A 505 -32.02 5.14 7.48
CA ARG A 505 -32.63 3.85 7.83
C ARG A 505 -32.33 3.42 9.24
N GLY A 506 -31.29 3.97 9.87
CA GLY A 506 -30.88 3.62 11.21
C GLY A 506 -29.38 3.72 11.47
N ARG A 507 -28.93 2.99 12.46
CA ARG A 507 -27.53 2.98 12.88
C ARG A 507 -27.01 1.54 12.96
N THR A 508 -25.87 1.30 12.33
CA THR A 508 -25.09 0.06 12.49
C THR A 508 -23.95 0.34 13.47
N GLU A 509 -23.82 -0.48 14.50
CA GLU A 509 -22.73 -0.42 15.48
C GLU A 509 -22.16 -1.79 15.72
N ALA A 510 -20.82 -1.89 15.63
CA ALA A 510 -20.08 -3.10 15.93
C ALA A 510 -18.75 -2.78 16.62
N SER A 511 -18.26 -3.72 17.42
CA SER A 511 -16.93 -3.67 18.01
C SER A 511 -16.28 -5.04 17.97
N VAL A 512 -14.96 -5.06 17.85
CA VAL A 512 -14.13 -6.26 17.87
C VAL A 512 -12.98 -6.05 18.82
N LYS A 513 -12.71 -7.05 19.66
CA LYS A 513 -11.52 -7.14 20.51
C LYS A 513 -10.77 -8.40 20.13
N ILE A 514 -9.47 -8.26 20.00
CA ILE A 514 -8.55 -9.34 19.65
C ILE A 514 -7.48 -9.42 20.73
N SER A 515 -7.21 -10.63 21.21
CA SER A 515 -6.08 -10.90 22.10
C SER A 515 -5.26 -12.03 21.50
N ASP A 516 -3.98 -11.75 21.19
CA ASP A 516 -3.05 -12.67 20.55
C ASP A 516 -2.11 -13.27 21.60
N GLY A 517 -2.48 -14.43 22.14
CA GLY A 517 -1.68 -15.25 23.04
C GLY A 517 -1.31 -16.58 22.40
N GLU A 518 -1.24 -17.64 23.20
CA GLU A 518 -1.16 -19.04 22.70
C GLU A 518 -2.41 -19.37 21.87
N ILE A 519 -3.55 -18.80 22.26
CA ILE A 519 -4.83 -18.86 21.57
C ILE A 519 -5.17 -17.44 21.11
N LEU A 520 -5.51 -17.29 19.86
CA LEU A 520 -6.07 -16.04 19.33
C LEU A 520 -7.54 -15.95 19.78
N THR A 521 -7.82 -15.02 20.69
CA THR A 521 -9.19 -14.77 21.15
C THR A 521 -9.76 -13.60 20.39
N VAL A 522 -10.97 -13.74 19.84
CA VAL A 522 -11.71 -12.71 19.13
C VAL A 522 -13.10 -12.54 19.77
N GLU A 523 -13.40 -11.34 20.24
CA GLU A 523 -14.73 -10.99 20.74
C GLU A 523 -15.33 -9.94 19.80
N ALA A 524 -16.43 -10.28 19.15
CA ALA A 524 -17.18 -9.38 18.29
C ALA A 524 -18.54 -9.07 18.92
N ASP A 525 -18.91 -7.81 18.98
CA ASP A 525 -20.20 -7.32 19.48
C ASP A 525 -20.78 -6.34 18.47
N ALA A 526 -21.94 -6.66 17.91
CA ALA A 526 -22.70 -5.79 17.04
C ALA A 526 -24.04 -5.45 17.72
N LYS A 527 -24.18 -4.25 18.25
CA LYS A 527 -25.40 -3.84 18.92
C LYS A 527 -26.58 -3.77 17.95
N THR A 528 -26.34 -3.15 16.82
CA THR A 528 -27.29 -2.98 15.74
C THR A 528 -26.61 -3.10 14.40
N ALA A 529 -27.31 -3.64 13.40
CA ALA A 529 -26.87 -3.68 12.01
C ALA A 529 -28.05 -3.43 11.07
N VAL A 530 -27.84 -2.60 10.07
CA VAL A 530 -28.80 -2.34 8.99
C VAL A 530 -28.25 -3.00 7.73
N VAL A 531 -28.95 -3.98 7.20
CA VAL A 531 -28.47 -4.84 6.09
C VAL A 531 -28.18 -3.99 4.85
N GLU A 532 -29.07 -3.07 4.50
CA GLU A 532 -28.95 -2.18 3.35
C GLU A 532 -27.73 -1.27 3.46
N ASP A 533 -27.40 -0.82 4.67
CA ASP A 533 -26.21 0.01 4.93
C ASP A 533 -24.92 -0.79 4.75
N LEU A 534 -24.90 -2.02 5.23
CA LEU A 534 -23.78 -2.94 5.02
C LEU A 534 -23.63 -3.32 3.53
N MET A 535 -24.74 -3.52 2.83
CA MET A 535 -24.74 -3.76 1.38
C MET A 535 -24.23 -2.53 0.63
N LEU A 536 -24.68 -1.32 0.97
CA LEU A 536 -24.20 -0.09 0.38
C LEU A 536 -22.69 0.07 0.62
N LEU A 537 -22.21 -0.19 1.83
CA LEU A 537 -20.80 -0.14 2.16
C LEU A 537 -19.98 -1.16 1.36
N SER A 538 -20.47 -2.39 1.26
CA SER A 538 -19.85 -3.44 0.44
C SER A 538 -19.78 -3.06 -1.03
N LYS A 539 -20.87 -2.51 -1.58
CA LYS A 539 -20.94 -2.07 -2.98
C LYS A 539 -20.09 -0.83 -3.25
N ALA A 540 -19.96 0.07 -2.28
CA ALA A 540 -19.14 1.27 -2.40
C ALA A 540 -17.69 0.96 -2.77
N PHE A 541 -17.16 -0.15 -2.27
CA PHE A 541 -15.77 -0.60 -2.48
C PHE A 541 -15.66 -1.83 -3.38
N SER A 542 -16.75 -2.23 -4.09
CA SER A 542 -16.74 -3.31 -5.05
C SER A 542 -16.28 -2.83 -6.44
N ASN A 543 -15.82 -3.78 -7.26
CA ASN A 543 -15.44 -3.51 -8.64
C ASN A 543 -16.70 -3.40 -9.53
N PRO A 544 -17.07 -2.22 -10.04
CA PRO A 544 -18.26 -2.06 -10.87
C PRO A 544 -18.21 -2.83 -12.20
N ASN A 545 -17.02 -3.10 -12.73
CA ASN A 545 -16.85 -3.86 -13.97
C ASN A 545 -17.02 -5.37 -13.75
N ALA A 546 -16.68 -5.90 -12.57
CA ALA A 546 -16.96 -7.29 -12.24
C ALA A 546 -18.46 -7.54 -12.10
N GLU A 547 -19.21 -6.60 -11.53
CA GLU A 547 -20.66 -6.66 -11.42
C GLU A 547 -21.34 -6.55 -12.79
N ALA A 548 -20.87 -5.64 -13.64
CA ALA A 548 -21.38 -5.51 -15.01
C ALA A 548 -21.08 -6.76 -15.85
N ALA A 549 -19.90 -7.36 -15.68
CA ALA A 549 -19.53 -8.63 -16.33
C ALA A 549 -20.38 -9.79 -15.81
N GLN A 550 -20.66 -9.83 -14.51
CA GLN A 550 -21.53 -10.84 -13.89
C GLN A 550 -22.98 -10.65 -14.31
N ALA A 551 -23.51 -9.42 -14.34
CA ALA A 551 -24.84 -9.09 -14.85
C ALA A 551 -24.95 -9.35 -16.36
N ALA A 552 -23.92 -9.08 -17.16
CA ALA A 552 -23.87 -9.42 -18.57
C ALA A 552 -23.80 -10.93 -18.80
N ALA A 553 -23.08 -11.68 -17.96
CA ALA A 553 -23.05 -13.13 -17.98
C ALA A 553 -24.41 -13.75 -17.58
N GLU A 554 -25.07 -13.17 -16.57
CA GLU A 554 -26.43 -13.54 -16.19
C GLU A 554 -27.45 -13.19 -17.29
N SER A 555 -27.36 -11.99 -17.88
CA SER A 555 -28.21 -11.59 -19.01
C SER A 555 -27.95 -12.45 -20.26
N ALA A 556 -26.69 -12.82 -20.51
CA ALA A 556 -26.35 -13.76 -21.60
C ALA A 556 -26.84 -15.18 -21.33
N ARG A 557 -26.86 -15.61 -20.06
CA ARG A 557 -27.46 -16.88 -19.64
C ARG A 557 -28.98 -16.86 -19.75
N THR A 558 -29.64 -15.74 -19.37
CA THR A 558 -31.10 -15.59 -19.49
C THR A 558 -31.55 -15.28 -20.90
N GLY A 559 -30.77 -14.55 -21.71
CA GLY A 559 -31.12 -14.16 -23.10
C GLY A 559 -30.97 -15.26 -24.14
N LYS A 560 -30.33 -16.40 -23.85
CA LYS A 560 -30.15 -17.51 -24.79
C LYS A 560 -31.20 -18.62 -24.68
N LYS A 561 -32.19 -18.52 -23.83
CA LYS A 561 -33.38 -19.39 -23.90
C LYS A 561 -34.42 -18.82 -24.82
N LYS A 562 -34.16 -18.80 -26.13
CA LYS A 562 -35.25 -18.94 -27.11
C LYS A 562 -35.93 -20.29 -26.87
N ILE A 563 -37.18 -20.21 -26.48
CA ILE A 563 -38.09 -21.33 -26.20
C ILE A 563 -38.04 -22.33 -27.37
N ALA A 564 -37.34 -23.40 -27.22
CA ALA A 564 -37.61 -24.66 -27.92
C ALA A 564 -38.73 -25.33 -27.11
N ARG A 565 -39.85 -25.60 -27.77
CA ARG A 565 -40.95 -26.40 -27.24
C ARG A 565 -40.40 -27.66 -26.56
N PRO A 566 -40.85 -27.99 -25.36
CA PRO A 566 -40.47 -29.27 -24.76
C PRO A 566 -41.11 -30.39 -25.59
N ALA A 567 -40.30 -31.19 -26.24
CA ALA A 567 -40.70 -32.54 -26.56
C ALA A 567 -40.89 -33.26 -25.21
N GLU A 568 -41.99 -33.96 -25.08
CA GLU A 568 -42.24 -34.88 -23.98
C GLU A 568 -41.15 -35.93 -23.93
N THR A 569 -40.08 -35.63 -23.18
CA THR A 569 -39.16 -36.68 -22.71
C THR A 569 -38.90 -36.39 -21.27
N SER A 570 -39.43 -37.24 -20.40
CA SER A 570 -39.03 -37.32 -19.00
C SER A 570 -37.53 -37.19 -18.89
N PRO A 571 -36.99 -36.32 -18.04
CA PRO A 571 -35.55 -36.26 -17.86
C PRO A 571 -35.10 -37.60 -17.30
N LYS A 572 -34.27 -38.32 -18.06
CA LYS A 572 -33.51 -39.45 -17.53
C LYS A 572 -32.68 -38.91 -16.38
N PRO A 573 -32.60 -39.62 -15.23
CA PRO A 573 -31.73 -39.26 -14.16
C PRO A 573 -30.30 -39.09 -14.73
N ALA A 574 -29.64 -38.00 -14.40
CA ALA A 574 -28.27 -37.77 -14.82
C ALA A 574 -27.34 -38.76 -14.13
N GLN A 575 -27.07 -39.87 -14.76
CA GLN A 575 -26.15 -40.91 -14.27
C GLN A 575 -24.66 -40.56 -14.38
N ASN A 576 -24.28 -39.39 -14.87
CA ASN A 576 -22.89 -39.05 -15.15
C ASN A 576 -22.33 -37.80 -14.42
N GLY A 577 -23.08 -37.17 -13.50
CA GLY A 577 -22.60 -36.02 -12.74
C GLY A 577 -21.61 -36.33 -11.60
N GLU A 578 -21.63 -37.55 -11.10
CA GLU A 578 -20.90 -37.99 -9.90
C GLU A 578 -19.36 -38.07 -10.06
N ARG A 579 -18.86 -38.29 -11.27
CA ARG A 579 -17.42 -38.57 -11.45
C ARG A 579 -16.55 -37.30 -11.68
N ALA A 580 -17.09 -36.20 -12.12
CA ALA A 580 -16.30 -35.00 -12.40
C ALA A 580 -15.85 -34.25 -11.15
N ASP A 581 -16.63 -34.26 -10.07
CA ASP A 581 -16.35 -33.53 -8.83
C ASP A 581 -15.45 -34.31 -7.85
N ILE A 582 -15.28 -35.62 -8.01
CA ILE A 582 -14.33 -36.44 -7.21
C ILE A 582 -12.88 -36.02 -7.50
N PHE A 583 -12.62 -35.42 -8.65
CA PHE A 583 -11.32 -34.89 -9.05
C PHE A 583 -11.09 -33.40 -8.68
N ALA A 584 -11.99 -32.79 -7.91
CA ALA A 584 -11.76 -31.44 -7.42
C ALA A 584 -10.44 -31.37 -6.64
N ALA A 585 -9.63 -30.35 -6.93
CA ALA A 585 -8.36 -30.14 -6.27
C ALA A 585 -8.53 -30.15 -4.74
N LYS A 586 -7.67 -30.89 -4.05
CA LYS A 586 -7.67 -30.94 -2.59
C LYS A 586 -7.06 -29.68 -2.03
N ASP A 587 -7.66 -29.13 -0.99
CA ASP A 587 -7.05 -28.08 -0.20
C ASP A 587 -5.85 -28.65 0.58
N SER A 588 -4.74 -27.91 0.59
CA SER A 588 -3.54 -28.26 1.37
C SER A 588 -3.67 -27.88 2.84
N LYS A 589 -4.57 -26.94 3.16
CA LYS A 589 -4.90 -26.47 4.51
C LYS A 589 -6.40 -26.24 4.61
N ALA A 590 -6.95 -26.44 5.81
CA ALA A 590 -8.35 -26.09 6.07
C ALA A 590 -8.60 -24.58 5.83
N PHE A 591 -9.78 -24.22 5.30
CA PHE A 591 -10.15 -22.81 5.13
C PHE A 591 -10.27 -22.05 6.47
N TRP A 592 -10.37 -22.77 7.59
CA TRP A 592 -10.32 -22.22 8.95
C TRP A 592 -8.95 -22.33 9.61
N HIS A 593 -7.88 -22.58 8.85
CA HIS A 593 -6.51 -22.65 9.36
C HIS A 593 -5.85 -21.26 9.36
N PHE A 594 -5.74 -20.65 10.50
CA PHE A 594 -5.19 -19.31 10.69
C PHE A 594 -3.78 -19.32 11.31
N GLY A 595 -3.10 -20.45 11.30
CA GLY A 595 -1.74 -20.60 11.87
C GLY A 595 -1.68 -20.69 13.39
N LYS A 596 -2.78 -20.37 14.09
CA LYS A 596 -2.93 -20.48 15.55
C LYS A 596 -4.30 -21.06 15.88
N LYS A 597 -4.43 -21.56 17.11
CA LYS A 597 -5.74 -21.86 17.68
C LYS A 597 -6.55 -20.57 17.87
N ILE A 598 -7.82 -20.59 17.50
CA ILE A 598 -8.75 -19.45 17.61
C ILE A 598 -9.90 -19.84 18.54
N ASP A 599 -10.28 -18.93 19.43
CA ASP A 599 -11.54 -18.90 20.17
C ASP A 599 -12.23 -17.56 19.84
N ALA A 600 -13.24 -17.57 19.00
CA ALA A 600 -13.98 -16.39 18.62
C ALA A 600 -15.42 -16.47 19.15
N ARG A 601 -15.92 -15.35 19.67
CA ARG A 601 -17.29 -15.18 20.16
C ARG A 601 -17.91 -13.95 19.53
N ALA A 602 -19.12 -14.09 19.06
CA ALA A 602 -19.89 -13.02 18.46
C ALA A 602 -21.23 -12.85 19.16
N LYS A 603 -21.56 -11.61 19.45
CA LYS A 603 -22.88 -11.19 19.92
C LYS A 603 -23.46 -10.20 18.92
N ILE A 604 -24.71 -10.43 18.52
CA ILE A 604 -25.42 -9.56 17.60
C ILE A 604 -26.74 -9.18 18.26
N GLY A 605 -26.93 -7.91 18.56
CA GLY A 605 -28.12 -7.38 19.19
C GLY A 605 -29.31 -7.44 18.25
N THR A 606 -29.42 -6.47 17.32
CA THR A 606 -30.56 -6.41 16.39
C THR A 606 -30.08 -6.14 14.98
N VAL A 607 -30.57 -6.93 14.01
CA VAL A 607 -30.36 -6.70 12.58
C VAL A 607 -31.66 -6.23 11.95
N PHE A 608 -31.61 -5.12 11.27
CA PHE A 608 -32.71 -4.54 10.53
C PHE A 608 -32.57 -4.79 9.03
N MET A 609 -33.68 -5.09 8.37
CA MET A 609 -33.83 -5.16 6.92
C MET A 609 -35.18 -4.54 6.55
N ASP A 610 -35.22 -3.62 5.60
CA ASP A 610 -36.41 -2.84 5.27
C ASP A 610 -37.09 -2.21 6.51
N SER A 611 -36.29 -1.65 7.42
CA SER A 611 -36.71 -1.07 8.69
C SER A 611 -37.38 -2.04 9.68
N ARG A 612 -37.33 -3.34 9.43
CA ARG A 612 -37.84 -4.40 10.31
C ARG A 612 -36.71 -5.12 11.01
N ALA A 613 -36.92 -5.45 12.28
CA ALA A 613 -35.99 -6.31 13.01
C ALA A 613 -36.15 -7.76 12.52
N VAL A 614 -35.15 -8.22 11.73
CA VAL A 614 -35.18 -9.59 11.18
C VAL A 614 -34.41 -10.60 12.03
N LEU A 615 -33.39 -10.11 12.80
CA LEU A 615 -32.62 -10.94 13.72
C LEU A 615 -32.40 -10.17 15.03
N SER A 616 -32.46 -10.87 16.14
CA SER A 616 -32.26 -10.28 17.47
C SER A 616 -31.53 -11.22 18.41
N GLY A 617 -30.66 -10.69 19.25
CA GLY A 617 -30.04 -11.39 20.37
C GLY A 617 -29.27 -12.65 19.96
N ALA A 618 -28.53 -12.61 18.83
CA ALA A 618 -27.76 -13.77 18.39
C ALA A 618 -26.43 -13.87 19.14
N GLU A 619 -26.11 -15.08 19.59
CA GLU A 619 -24.84 -15.42 20.24
C GLU A 619 -24.23 -16.62 19.55
N ALA A 620 -23.01 -16.44 19.03
CA ALA A 620 -22.27 -17.48 18.34
C ALA A 620 -20.87 -17.64 18.91
N SER A 621 -20.34 -18.85 18.85
CA SER A 621 -18.94 -19.14 19.16
C SER A 621 -18.31 -19.98 18.05
N PHE A 622 -17.05 -19.70 17.79
CA PHE A 622 -16.23 -20.36 16.81
C PHE A 622 -14.91 -20.75 17.45
N VAL A 623 -14.59 -22.04 17.46
CA VAL A 623 -13.33 -22.55 17.98
C VAL A 623 -12.64 -23.35 16.89
N SER A 624 -11.37 -23.04 16.62
CA SER A 624 -10.56 -23.77 15.65
C SER A 624 -9.14 -24.00 16.17
N ASP A 625 -8.63 -25.21 15.99
CA ASP A 625 -7.22 -25.56 16.22
C ASP A 625 -6.44 -25.77 14.90
N GLY A 626 -7.04 -25.41 13.78
CA GLY A 626 -6.50 -25.60 12.44
C GLY A 626 -6.85 -26.95 11.80
N SER A 627 -7.02 -28.02 12.60
CA SER A 627 -7.48 -29.34 12.14
C SER A 627 -8.96 -29.59 12.44
N LYS A 628 -9.48 -28.98 13.50
CA LYS A 628 -10.86 -29.08 13.92
C LYS A 628 -11.52 -27.71 13.99
N LEU A 629 -12.79 -27.66 13.70
CA LEU A 629 -13.66 -26.51 13.78
C LEU A 629 -14.90 -26.88 14.58
N SER A 630 -15.26 -26.03 15.53
CA SER A 630 -16.57 -26.06 16.20
C SER A 630 -17.21 -24.69 16.07
N LEU A 631 -18.40 -24.63 15.47
CA LEU A 631 -19.23 -23.43 15.38
C LEU A 631 -20.54 -23.71 16.13
N LYS A 632 -20.90 -22.83 17.06
CA LYS A 632 -22.13 -22.95 17.84
C LYS A 632 -22.89 -21.64 17.80
N LEU A 633 -24.14 -21.68 17.36
CA LEU A 633 -25.14 -20.64 17.49
C LEU A 633 -26.01 -20.99 18.71
N SER A 634 -25.70 -20.39 19.85
CA SER A 634 -26.37 -20.72 21.11
C SER A 634 -27.79 -20.19 21.14
N LYS A 635 -28.00 -19.01 20.54
CA LYS A 635 -29.30 -18.34 20.47
C LYS A 635 -29.30 -17.33 19.32
N ALA A 636 -30.39 -17.25 18.59
CA ALA A 636 -30.69 -16.12 17.71
C ALA A 636 -32.20 -15.99 17.56
N GLY A 637 -32.72 -14.77 17.72
CA GLY A 637 -34.12 -14.47 17.41
C GLY A 637 -34.26 -14.12 15.93
N ILE A 638 -35.04 -14.86 15.16
CA ILE A 638 -35.31 -14.57 13.74
C ILE A 638 -36.80 -14.27 13.60
N LEU A 639 -37.16 -13.03 13.28
CA LEU A 639 -38.57 -12.59 13.16
C LEU A 639 -39.43 -13.02 14.36
N GLY A 640 -38.84 -13.07 15.57
CA GLY A 640 -39.49 -13.50 16.81
C GLY A 640 -39.41 -15.00 17.09
N ALA A 641 -38.89 -15.80 16.20
CA ALA A 641 -38.56 -17.21 16.41
C ALA A 641 -37.19 -17.36 17.08
N SER A 642 -36.94 -18.52 17.69
CA SER A 642 -35.65 -18.89 18.26
C SER A 642 -34.91 -19.82 17.33
N LEU A 643 -33.71 -19.44 16.88
CA LEU A 643 -32.82 -20.28 16.11
C LEU A 643 -31.61 -20.68 16.97
N THR A 644 -31.29 -21.98 16.97
CA THR A 644 -30.07 -22.54 17.53
C THR A 644 -29.39 -23.44 16.51
N GLY A 645 -28.08 -23.67 16.64
CA GLY A 645 -27.38 -24.59 15.72
C GLY A 645 -25.96 -24.86 16.16
N GLU A 646 -25.43 -25.97 15.66
CA GLU A 646 -24.05 -26.37 15.89
C GLU A 646 -23.49 -27.07 14.66
N LEU A 647 -22.20 -26.89 14.44
CA LEU A 647 -21.45 -27.54 13.36
C LEU A 647 -20.08 -27.94 13.89
N GLU A 648 -19.75 -29.18 13.72
CA GLU A 648 -18.41 -29.70 13.91
C GLU A 648 -17.81 -30.11 12.58
N ALA A 649 -16.56 -29.72 12.35
CA ALA A 649 -15.84 -30.13 11.16
C ALA A 649 -14.39 -30.50 11.50
N SER A 650 -13.79 -31.35 10.67
CA SER A 650 -12.39 -31.72 10.79
C SER A 650 -11.72 -31.71 9.42
N PHE A 651 -10.41 -31.48 9.43
CA PHE A 651 -9.57 -31.49 8.24
C PHE A 651 -8.31 -32.29 8.49
N ASP A 652 -8.01 -33.20 7.56
CA ASP A 652 -6.77 -33.97 7.50
C ASP A 652 -6.25 -33.95 6.05
N ALA A 653 -5.15 -33.21 5.82
CA ALA A 653 -4.56 -33.08 4.48
C ALA A 653 -4.10 -34.44 3.88
N ASN A 654 -3.78 -35.42 4.72
CA ASN A 654 -3.32 -36.74 4.28
C ASN A 654 -4.45 -37.72 3.98
N ALA A 655 -5.68 -37.39 4.37
CA ALA A 655 -6.83 -38.22 4.08
C ALA A 655 -7.18 -38.22 2.59
N GLU A 656 -7.80 -39.28 2.10
CA GLU A 656 -8.32 -39.34 0.73
C GLU A 656 -9.33 -38.21 0.49
N ILE A 657 -10.21 -37.93 1.44
CA ILE A 657 -11.15 -36.82 1.48
C ILE A 657 -10.81 -35.98 2.73
N PRO A 658 -10.17 -34.81 2.57
CA PRO A 658 -9.61 -34.06 3.69
C PRO A 658 -10.63 -33.45 4.64
N TYR A 659 -11.76 -32.97 4.14
CA TYR A 659 -12.81 -32.36 4.97
C TYR A 659 -13.87 -33.35 5.38
N LYS A 660 -14.29 -33.27 6.66
CA LYS A 660 -15.43 -34.04 7.20
C LYS A 660 -16.26 -33.16 8.12
N ILE A 661 -17.58 -33.21 7.97
CA ILE A 661 -18.57 -32.70 8.91
C ILE A 661 -19.27 -33.94 9.49
N PRO A 662 -18.89 -34.42 10.69
CA PRO A 662 -19.53 -35.58 11.32
C PRO A 662 -20.95 -35.26 11.76
N ALA A 663 -21.18 -34.01 12.22
CA ALA A 663 -22.47 -33.55 12.65
C ALA A 663 -22.65 -32.04 12.43
N MET A 664 -23.80 -31.69 11.90
CA MET A 664 -24.31 -30.32 11.84
C MET A 664 -25.78 -30.35 12.22
N SER A 665 -26.23 -29.48 13.09
CA SER A 665 -27.63 -29.37 13.47
C SER A 665 -28.06 -27.91 13.51
N ALA A 666 -29.35 -27.67 13.19
CA ALA A 666 -29.99 -26.39 13.41
C ALA A 666 -31.47 -26.64 13.79
N ARG A 667 -31.98 -25.80 14.67
CA ARG A 667 -33.37 -25.84 15.14
C ARG A 667 -33.95 -24.45 15.18
N LEU A 668 -35.12 -24.28 14.56
CA LEU A 668 -35.92 -23.09 14.55
C LEU A 668 -37.23 -23.36 15.29
N GLU A 669 -37.53 -22.59 16.29
CA GLU A 669 -38.72 -22.75 17.13
C GLU A 669 -39.55 -21.48 17.13
N ASN A 670 -40.86 -21.63 17.23
CA ASN A 670 -41.86 -20.56 17.34
C ASN A 670 -41.80 -19.60 16.14
N PHE A 671 -41.55 -20.08 14.94
CA PHE A 671 -41.46 -19.27 13.73
C PHE A 671 -42.85 -18.98 13.18
N GLU A 672 -43.29 -17.71 13.23
CA GLU A 672 -44.56 -17.27 12.70
C GLU A 672 -44.41 -16.91 11.21
N ALA A 673 -44.96 -17.78 10.34
CA ALA A 673 -44.80 -17.66 8.89
C ALA A 673 -45.36 -16.35 8.31
N SER A 674 -46.40 -15.79 8.89
CA SER A 674 -46.98 -14.47 8.50
C SER A 674 -46.00 -13.33 8.56
N LYS A 675 -44.99 -13.40 9.40
CA LYS A 675 -43.95 -12.36 9.54
C LYS A 675 -43.03 -12.23 8.33
N ILE A 676 -42.86 -13.29 7.53
CA ILE A 676 -42.17 -13.21 6.25
C ILE A 676 -42.94 -12.34 5.27
N PHE A 677 -44.28 -12.42 5.33
CA PHE A 677 -45.22 -11.79 4.40
C PHE A 677 -45.94 -10.61 5.02
N ALA A 678 -45.28 -9.88 5.93
CA ALA A 678 -45.93 -8.84 6.75
C ALA A 678 -46.64 -7.72 5.95
N ASP A 679 -46.24 -7.51 4.69
CA ASP A 679 -46.86 -6.51 3.79
C ASP A 679 -47.98 -7.08 2.94
N ALA A 680 -48.14 -8.41 2.92
CA ALA A 680 -49.20 -9.05 2.16
C ALA A 680 -50.55 -8.98 2.90
N LYS A 681 -51.57 -8.44 2.27
CA LYS A 681 -52.96 -8.42 2.82
C LYS A 681 -53.45 -9.84 3.17
N ASN A 682 -53.06 -10.83 2.37
CA ASN A 682 -53.39 -12.22 2.49
C ASN A 682 -52.11 -13.04 2.36
N PRO A 683 -51.33 -13.25 3.42
CA PRO A 683 -50.10 -14.02 3.34
C PRO A 683 -50.41 -15.47 2.88
N PRO A 684 -49.56 -16.06 2.01
CA PRO A 684 -49.76 -17.41 1.49
C PRO A 684 -49.72 -18.46 2.58
N ALA A 685 -49.06 -18.20 3.69
CA ALA A 685 -49.08 -19.05 4.87
C ALA A 685 -49.10 -18.26 6.14
N SER A 686 -49.80 -18.75 7.14
CA SER A 686 -49.75 -18.27 8.51
C SER A 686 -49.71 -19.48 9.45
N GLY A 687 -49.33 -19.24 10.71
CA GLY A 687 -49.17 -20.31 11.71
C GLY A 687 -47.76 -20.26 12.31
N VAL A 688 -47.60 -20.98 13.41
CA VAL A 688 -46.32 -21.12 14.09
C VAL A 688 -45.65 -22.40 13.68
N PHE A 689 -44.43 -22.29 13.18
CA PHE A 689 -43.63 -23.40 12.66
C PHE A 689 -42.43 -23.70 13.56
N GLU A 690 -42.07 -24.96 13.60
CA GLU A 690 -40.82 -25.50 14.12
C GLU A 690 -40.09 -26.22 12.99
N ALA A 691 -38.80 -25.95 12.84
CA ALA A 691 -37.97 -26.64 11.88
C ALA A 691 -36.72 -27.19 12.55
N SER A 692 -36.25 -28.34 12.06
CA SER A 692 -34.96 -28.88 12.45
C SER A 692 -34.22 -29.43 11.23
N ILE A 693 -32.90 -29.27 11.24
CA ILE A 693 -31.99 -29.77 10.23
C ILE A 693 -30.91 -30.58 10.93
N SER A 694 -30.58 -31.74 10.39
CA SER A 694 -29.41 -32.50 10.78
C SER A 694 -28.68 -32.93 9.50
N ALA A 695 -27.38 -32.60 9.39
CA ALA A 695 -26.61 -32.88 8.21
C ALA A 695 -25.20 -33.37 8.55
N ARG A 696 -24.58 -34.04 7.60
CA ARG A 696 -23.18 -34.51 7.61
C ARG A 696 -22.61 -34.42 6.20
N GLY A 697 -21.30 -34.43 6.08
CA GLY A 697 -20.69 -34.36 4.75
C GLY A 697 -19.19 -34.56 4.76
N SER A 698 -18.64 -34.68 3.56
CA SER A 698 -17.20 -34.74 3.33
C SER A 698 -16.86 -34.12 1.98
N GLY A 699 -15.63 -33.64 1.81
CA GLY A 699 -15.26 -32.99 0.56
C GLY A 699 -13.75 -32.77 0.42
N ASN A 700 -13.30 -32.59 -0.82
CA ASN A 700 -11.91 -32.32 -1.15
C ASN A 700 -11.50 -30.84 -0.86
N ASN A 701 -12.44 -29.92 -0.97
CA ASN A 701 -12.29 -28.51 -0.69
C ASN A 701 -13.57 -27.95 -0.05
N ALA A 702 -13.50 -26.71 0.43
CA ALA A 702 -14.62 -26.08 1.13
C ALA A 702 -15.92 -25.99 0.29
N PRO A 703 -15.91 -25.57 -0.99
CA PRO A 703 -17.11 -25.56 -1.83
C PRO A 703 -17.71 -26.97 -1.97
N HIS A 704 -16.88 -27.99 -2.20
CA HIS A 704 -17.30 -29.38 -2.36
C HIS A 704 -17.94 -29.91 -1.08
N LEU A 705 -17.38 -29.62 0.09
CA LEU A 705 -17.90 -30.00 1.39
C LEU A 705 -19.36 -29.59 1.59
N PHE A 706 -19.66 -28.30 1.36
CA PHE A 706 -21.00 -27.74 1.57
C PHE A 706 -21.99 -28.11 0.48
N LYS A 707 -21.52 -28.32 -0.74
CA LYS A 707 -22.34 -28.67 -1.89
C LYS A 707 -22.95 -30.09 -1.76
N TYR A 708 -22.23 -31.00 -1.13
CA TYR A 708 -22.60 -32.42 -1.02
C TYR A 708 -22.96 -32.86 0.40
N LEU A 709 -23.47 -31.94 1.22
CA LEU A 709 -24.05 -32.30 2.51
C LEU A 709 -25.23 -33.24 2.34
N THR A 710 -25.30 -34.25 3.19
CA THR A 710 -26.43 -35.23 3.28
C THR A 710 -27.09 -35.06 4.64
N GLY A 711 -28.37 -35.41 4.77
CA GLY A 711 -29.04 -35.26 6.05
C GLY A 711 -30.56 -35.27 5.94
N THR A 712 -31.19 -34.77 7.01
CA THR A 712 -32.64 -34.66 7.12
C THR A 712 -33.06 -33.29 7.58
N ALA A 713 -34.20 -32.81 7.11
CA ALA A 713 -34.86 -31.61 7.59
C ALA A 713 -36.34 -31.95 7.92
N THR A 714 -36.83 -31.34 8.99
CA THR A 714 -38.24 -31.43 9.36
C THR A 714 -38.84 -30.03 9.51
N LEU A 715 -40.12 -29.91 9.15
CA LEU A 715 -40.90 -28.71 9.38
C LEU A 715 -42.27 -29.11 9.93
N LYS A 716 -42.63 -28.53 11.06
CA LYS A 716 -43.90 -28.85 11.76
C LYS A 716 -44.63 -27.56 12.09
N SER A 717 -45.98 -27.64 12.11
CA SER A 717 -46.86 -26.57 12.61
C SER A 717 -48.12 -27.21 13.20
N ALA A 718 -48.65 -26.61 14.27
CA ALA A 718 -49.84 -27.07 15.01
C ALA A 718 -51.05 -26.16 14.79
N GLY A 719 -51.21 -25.64 13.59
CA GLY A 719 -52.38 -24.84 13.20
C GLY A 719 -52.00 -23.56 12.48
N GLY A 720 -52.87 -23.14 11.58
CA GLY A 720 -52.69 -21.94 10.76
C GLY A 720 -53.54 -21.92 9.52
N VAL A 721 -53.15 -21.09 8.56
CA VAL A 721 -53.84 -20.97 7.28
C VAL A 721 -52.85 -21.12 6.12
N LEU A 722 -53.15 -21.96 5.18
CA LEU A 722 -52.48 -22.05 3.86
C LEU A 722 -53.41 -21.53 2.77
N ARG A 723 -52.88 -20.72 1.85
CA ARG A 723 -53.59 -20.19 0.70
C ARG A 723 -52.93 -20.70 -0.58
N LEU A 724 -53.32 -21.90 -1.04
CA LEU A 724 -52.75 -22.51 -2.21
C LEU A 724 -53.07 -21.74 -3.50
N LEU A 725 -54.15 -21.00 -3.52
CA LEU A 725 -54.69 -20.24 -4.65
C LEU A 725 -54.78 -18.74 -4.33
N SER A 726 -53.86 -18.20 -3.57
CA SER A 726 -53.82 -16.77 -3.25
C SER A 726 -53.24 -15.93 -4.41
N PRO A 727 -53.76 -14.71 -4.64
CA PRO A 727 -53.21 -13.77 -5.62
C PRO A 727 -51.73 -13.44 -5.37
N ASP A 728 -51.26 -13.55 -4.10
CA ASP A 728 -49.88 -13.23 -3.71
C ASP A 728 -48.91 -14.42 -3.97
N THR A 729 -49.38 -15.52 -4.51
CA THR A 729 -48.58 -16.65 -5.00
C THR A 729 -48.71 -16.78 -6.53
N ALA A 730 -47.72 -17.33 -7.19
CA ALA A 730 -47.76 -17.61 -8.60
C ALA A 730 -48.95 -18.55 -8.95
N ALA A 731 -49.33 -19.44 -8.03
CA ALA A 731 -50.53 -20.29 -8.14
C ALA A 731 -51.82 -19.47 -7.93
N GLY A 732 -51.83 -18.45 -7.05
CA GLY A 732 -52.97 -17.60 -6.80
C GLY A 732 -53.28 -16.63 -7.95
N ALA A 733 -52.23 -16.09 -8.56
CA ALA A 733 -52.43 -15.23 -9.74
C ALA A 733 -53.09 -15.96 -10.93
N THR A 734 -52.71 -17.23 -11.13
CA THR A 734 -53.37 -18.07 -12.11
C THR A 734 -54.80 -18.44 -11.73
N ALA A 735 -55.10 -18.58 -10.44
CA ALA A 735 -56.43 -18.93 -9.95
C ALA A 735 -57.42 -17.72 -10.01
N ASP A 736 -56.93 -16.51 -9.77
CA ASP A 736 -57.78 -15.28 -9.92
C ASP A 736 -58.23 -15.10 -11.38
N ILE A 737 -57.30 -15.36 -12.31
CA ILE A 737 -57.60 -15.32 -13.76
C ILE A 737 -58.59 -16.43 -14.14
N ALA A 738 -58.36 -17.67 -13.59
CA ALA A 738 -59.24 -18.79 -13.83
C ALA A 738 -60.61 -18.62 -13.13
N GLY A 739 -60.65 -18.05 -11.92
CA GLY A 739 -61.84 -17.69 -11.19
C GLY A 739 -62.68 -16.65 -11.91
N THR A 740 -62.03 -15.66 -12.52
CA THR A 740 -62.69 -14.66 -13.37
C THR A 740 -63.18 -15.29 -14.68
N ALA A 741 -62.39 -16.17 -15.32
CA ALA A 741 -62.82 -16.90 -16.50
C ALA A 741 -63.98 -17.83 -16.22
N LEU A 742 -63.96 -18.52 -15.04
CA LEU A 742 -65.07 -19.38 -14.60
C LEU A 742 -66.34 -18.58 -14.28
N LYS A 743 -66.23 -17.40 -13.68
CA LYS A 743 -67.36 -16.47 -13.45
C LYS A 743 -67.97 -15.99 -14.76
N ILE A 744 -67.12 -15.66 -15.75
CA ILE A 744 -67.59 -15.23 -17.10
C ILE A 744 -68.20 -16.42 -17.84
N THR A 745 -67.60 -17.60 -17.77
CA THR A 745 -68.15 -18.82 -18.41
C THR A 745 -69.41 -19.29 -17.72
N GLY A 746 -69.52 -19.17 -16.38
CA GLY A 746 -70.73 -19.49 -15.62
C GLY A 746 -71.91 -18.52 -15.86
N ALA A 747 -71.58 -17.28 -16.22
CA ALA A 747 -72.59 -16.27 -16.63
C ALA A 747 -73.13 -16.49 -18.05
N ILE A 748 -72.36 -17.21 -18.91
CA ILE A 748 -72.70 -17.49 -20.29
C ILE A 748 -73.39 -18.85 -20.49
N LEU A 749 -73.13 -19.81 -19.58
CA LEU A 749 -73.73 -21.15 -19.63
C LEU A 749 -74.86 -21.24 -18.61
N ASP A 750 -76.07 -21.08 -19.13
CA ASP A 750 -77.36 -21.03 -18.47
C ASP A 750 -77.62 -22.19 -17.44
N LYS A 751 -78.13 -21.77 -16.33
CA LYS A 751 -79.05 -22.27 -15.29
C LYS A 751 -79.07 -23.73 -14.81
N ASN A 752 -78.42 -24.72 -15.38
CA ASN A 752 -78.70 -26.12 -15.02
C ASN A 752 -77.48 -27.05 -14.69
N ASN A 753 -76.26 -26.53 -14.42
CA ASN A 753 -75.11 -27.41 -14.15
C ASN A 753 -74.55 -27.20 -12.74
N GLY A 754 -75.07 -27.94 -11.78
CA GLY A 754 -74.58 -27.97 -10.40
C GLY A 754 -73.11 -28.28 -10.21
N ALA A 755 -72.42 -28.81 -11.23
CA ALA A 755 -71.03 -29.17 -11.23
C ALA A 755 -70.11 -27.96 -11.47
N ILE A 756 -70.55 -26.89 -12.12
CA ILE A 756 -69.73 -25.68 -12.30
C ILE A 756 -69.73 -24.89 -11.00
N SER A 757 -70.86 -24.87 -10.28
CA SER A 757 -70.97 -24.31 -8.95
C SER A 757 -70.02 -25.04 -7.98
N GLY A 758 -69.93 -26.38 -8.07
CA GLY A 758 -69.06 -27.21 -7.22
C GLY A 758 -67.56 -26.92 -7.41
N ILE A 759 -67.10 -26.65 -8.62
CA ILE A 759 -65.69 -26.28 -8.87
C ILE A 759 -65.42 -24.88 -8.28
N GLY A 760 -66.35 -23.94 -8.42
CA GLY A 760 -66.21 -22.59 -7.81
C GLY A 760 -66.10 -22.66 -6.28
N ASP A 761 -66.95 -23.48 -5.65
CA ASP A 761 -66.88 -23.70 -4.21
C ASP A 761 -65.62 -24.43 -3.77
N LEU A 762 -65.11 -25.38 -4.57
CA LEU A 762 -63.87 -26.06 -4.34
C LEU A 762 -62.64 -25.11 -4.46
N VAL A 763 -62.62 -24.27 -5.47
CA VAL A 763 -61.57 -23.23 -5.59
C VAL A 763 -61.59 -22.29 -4.39
N LYS A 764 -62.75 -21.85 -3.95
CA LYS A 764 -62.93 -21.01 -2.78
C LYS A 764 -62.44 -21.73 -1.52
N MET A 765 -62.71 -22.99 -1.34
CA MET A 765 -62.26 -23.81 -0.20
C MET A 765 -60.74 -23.96 -0.23
N LEU A 766 -60.13 -24.27 -1.38
CA LEU A 766 -58.69 -24.44 -1.53
C LEU A 766 -57.95 -23.09 -1.50
N SER A 767 -58.63 -21.98 -1.66
CA SER A 767 -58.03 -20.64 -1.57
C SER A 767 -57.68 -20.23 -0.13
N LYS A 768 -58.35 -20.87 0.86
CA LYS A 768 -58.08 -20.64 2.29
C LYS A 768 -58.28 -21.97 3.06
N LEU A 769 -57.17 -22.65 3.31
CA LEU A 769 -57.16 -23.92 4.08
C LEU A 769 -56.71 -23.58 5.51
N GLU A 770 -57.61 -23.74 6.48
CA GLU A 770 -57.31 -23.72 7.90
C GLU A 770 -56.83 -25.10 8.31
N TYR A 771 -55.54 -25.26 8.57
CA TYR A 771 -54.92 -26.52 8.87
C TYR A 771 -54.77 -26.75 10.38
N GLU A 772 -54.91 -28.04 10.81
CA GLU A 772 -54.70 -28.54 12.16
C GLU A 772 -53.23 -28.87 12.39
N SER A 773 -52.58 -29.43 11.36
CA SER A 773 -51.15 -29.77 11.41
C SER A 773 -50.48 -29.72 10.05
N VAL A 774 -49.21 -29.35 10.07
CA VAL A 774 -48.25 -29.55 8.97
C VAL A 774 -47.11 -30.41 9.50
N ASP A 775 -46.75 -31.46 8.75
CA ASP A 775 -45.55 -32.27 9.00
C ASP A 775 -44.87 -32.54 7.67
N LEU A 776 -43.67 -31.90 7.53
CA LEU A 776 -42.82 -32.09 6.33
C LEU A 776 -41.50 -32.69 6.76
N LYS A 777 -41.11 -33.75 6.14
CA LYS A 777 -39.80 -34.40 6.32
C LYS A 777 -39.10 -34.54 4.98
N ILE A 778 -37.93 -34.00 4.89
CA ILE A 778 -37.07 -34.02 3.72
C ILE A 778 -35.81 -34.80 4.07
N SER A 779 -35.31 -35.62 3.18
CA SER A 779 -34.02 -36.29 3.29
C SER A 779 -33.15 -36.00 2.08
N ARG A 780 -31.87 -35.98 2.27
CA ARG A 780 -30.87 -35.79 1.21
C ARG A 780 -29.84 -36.92 1.32
N GLY A 781 -29.91 -37.87 0.39
CA GLY A 781 -28.96 -38.98 0.31
C GLY A 781 -27.74 -38.66 -0.54
N SER A 782 -26.77 -39.56 -0.51
CA SER A 782 -25.52 -39.44 -1.27
C SER A 782 -25.60 -40.01 -2.70
N GLU A 783 -26.70 -40.65 -3.07
CA GLU A 783 -26.85 -41.26 -4.41
C GLU A 783 -27.16 -40.20 -5.48
N THR A 784 -28.13 -39.35 -5.22
CA THR A 784 -28.59 -38.31 -6.17
C THR A 784 -28.35 -36.89 -5.68
N TYR A 785 -28.13 -36.76 -4.40
CA TYR A 785 -28.08 -35.44 -3.69
C TYR A 785 -29.35 -34.58 -3.87
N ASN A 786 -30.46 -35.21 -4.33
CA ASN A 786 -31.75 -34.55 -4.34
C ASN A 786 -32.27 -34.36 -2.91
N PHE A 787 -33.15 -33.38 -2.72
CA PHE A 787 -33.87 -33.23 -1.46
C PHE A 787 -35.19 -33.99 -1.61
N ASP A 788 -35.17 -35.22 -1.20
CA ASP A 788 -36.31 -36.15 -1.34
C ASP A 788 -37.33 -35.88 -0.22
N ILE A 789 -38.56 -35.64 -0.60
CA ILE A 789 -39.67 -35.49 0.35
C ILE A 789 -40.10 -36.87 0.79
N SER A 790 -39.67 -37.31 1.96
CA SER A 790 -40.03 -38.59 2.54
C SER A 790 -41.45 -38.59 3.13
N SER A 791 -41.91 -37.40 3.54
CA SER A 791 -43.30 -37.21 3.98
C SER A 791 -43.62 -35.71 3.95
N ALA A 792 -44.72 -35.32 3.39
CA ALA A 792 -45.33 -34.02 3.51
C ALA A 792 -46.82 -34.21 3.73
N VAL A 793 -47.31 -33.77 4.88
CA VAL A 793 -48.72 -33.91 5.26
C VAL A 793 -49.19 -32.54 5.75
N VAL A 794 -50.30 -32.08 5.18
CA VAL A 794 -51.07 -30.96 5.70
C VAL A 794 -52.47 -31.47 6.00
N LYS A 795 -52.82 -31.48 7.28
CA LYS A 795 -54.14 -31.98 7.74
C LYS A 795 -55.01 -30.77 8.10
N THR A 796 -56.19 -30.75 7.57
CA THR A 796 -57.31 -29.89 7.96
C THR A 796 -58.47 -30.69 8.56
N PRO A 797 -59.48 -30.13 9.16
CA PRO A 797 -60.67 -30.84 9.55
C PRO A 797 -61.35 -31.61 8.41
N ASP A 798 -61.20 -31.09 7.17
CA ASP A 798 -61.96 -31.57 6.02
C ASP A 798 -61.10 -32.32 4.99
N ILE A 799 -59.84 -31.99 4.88
CA ILE A 799 -58.97 -32.57 3.81
C ILE A 799 -57.57 -32.86 4.36
N LEU A 800 -56.94 -33.83 3.69
CA LEU A 800 -55.55 -34.17 3.88
C LEU A 800 -54.80 -33.96 2.55
N LEU A 801 -53.77 -33.05 2.56
CA LEU A 801 -52.82 -32.95 1.49
C LEU A 801 -51.61 -33.80 1.83
N SER A 802 -51.15 -34.64 0.96
CA SER A 802 -50.00 -35.49 1.20
C SER A 802 -49.09 -35.56 -0.02
N ALA A 803 -47.77 -35.56 0.23
CA ALA A 803 -46.76 -35.90 -0.76
C ALA A 803 -45.76 -36.88 -0.12
N SER A 804 -45.55 -38.01 -0.71
CA SER A 804 -44.72 -39.11 -0.17
C SER A 804 -43.56 -39.49 -1.07
N SER A 805 -43.40 -38.83 -2.23
CA SER A 805 -42.43 -39.25 -3.26
C SER A 805 -41.95 -38.08 -4.11
N GLY A 806 -41.96 -36.87 -3.60
CA GLY A 806 -41.45 -35.68 -4.30
C GLY A 806 -39.98 -35.41 -4.05
N ALA A 807 -39.37 -34.61 -4.89
CA ALA A 807 -38.01 -34.17 -4.74
C ALA A 807 -37.78 -32.73 -5.21
N VAL A 808 -36.82 -32.04 -4.56
CA VAL A 808 -36.12 -30.85 -5.13
C VAL A 808 -34.87 -31.39 -5.79
N LEU A 809 -34.79 -31.24 -7.13
CA LEU A 809 -33.76 -31.84 -7.94
C LEU A 809 -32.44 -31.07 -7.83
N PHE A 810 -31.41 -31.70 -7.36
CA PHE A 810 -30.09 -31.12 -7.21
C PHE A 810 -29.47 -30.80 -8.57
N ASN A 811 -28.97 -29.55 -8.72
CA ASN A 811 -28.20 -29.14 -9.89
C ASN A 811 -26.88 -28.54 -9.40
N PRO A 812 -25.74 -29.22 -9.57
CA PRO A 812 -24.44 -28.78 -9.10
C PRO A 812 -23.98 -27.47 -9.72
N ASP A 813 -24.48 -27.07 -10.88
CA ASP A 813 -24.08 -25.90 -11.63
C ASP A 813 -25.01 -24.69 -11.43
N ALA A 814 -26.03 -24.83 -10.60
CA ALA A 814 -27.03 -23.80 -10.36
C ALA A 814 -27.10 -23.41 -8.86
N PRO A 815 -27.53 -22.17 -8.53
CA PRO A 815 -27.91 -21.83 -7.17
C PRO A 815 -29.16 -22.55 -6.72
N PHE A 816 -29.37 -22.74 -5.41
CA PHE A 816 -30.53 -23.44 -4.84
C PHE A 816 -31.87 -22.87 -5.34
N SER A 817 -31.96 -21.57 -5.60
CA SER A 817 -33.16 -20.93 -6.17
C SER A 817 -33.61 -21.53 -7.51
N ASP A 818 -32.69 -22.12 -8.27
CA ASP A 818 -32.90 -22.59 -9.62
C ASP A 818 -33.03 -24.15 -9.66
N TYR A 819 -33.03 -24.81 -8.50
CA TYR A 819 -33.25 -26.26 -8.42
C TYR A 819 -34.66 -26.59 -8.86
N GLY A 820 -34.80 -27.61 -9.68
CA GLY A 820 -36.09 -28.07 -10.19
C GLY A 820 -36.95 -28.69 -9.10
N LEU A 821 -38.25 -28.54 -9.21
CA LEU A 821 -39.22 -29.17 -8.33
C LEU A 821 -39.93 -30.32 -9.07
N ASP A 822 -40.09 -31.46 -8.38
CA ASP A 822 -40.86 -32.60 -8.82
C ASP A 822 -41.61 -33.19 -7.63
N ILE A 823 -42.78 -32.56 -7.30
CA ILE A 823 -43.51 -32.92 -6.09
C ILE A 823 -44.94 -33.31 -6.45
N PRO A 824 -45.26 -34.61 -6.51
CA PRO A 824 -46.65 -35.06 -6.65
C PRO A 824 -47.38 -34.90 -5.31
N VAL A 825 -48.54 -34.24 -5.34
CA VAL A 825 -49.38 -33.95 -4.19
C VAL A 825 -50.74 -34.66 -4.38
N SER A 826 -51.20 -35.37 -3.37
CA SER A 826 -52.51 -36.01 -3.35
C SER A 826 -53.40 -35.28 -2.35
N ILE A 827 -54.66 -35.06 -2.69
CA ILE A 827 -55.72 -34.55 -1.84
C ILE A 827 -56.71 -35.67 -1.52
N CYS A 828 -56.86 -35.96 -0.22
CA CYS A 828 -57.95 -36.80 0.29
C CYS A 828 -58.94 -35.94 1.06
N VAL A 829 -60.22 -36.24 1.00
CA VAL A 829 -61.25 -35.57 1.76
C VAL A 829 -61.85 -36.49 2.77
N PHE A 830 -62.05 -36.03 4.02
CA PHE A 830 -62.67 -36.79 5.05
C PHE A 830 -64.20 -36.84 4.84
N ASP A 831 -64.87 -37.74 5.56
CA ASP A 831 -66.31 -37.84 5.50
C ASP A 831 -67.02 -36.70 6.28
N THR A 832 -66.87 -35.50 5.82
CA THR A 832 -67.37 -34.20 6.36
C THR A 832 -68.26 -33.53 5.32
N PRO A 833 -68.98 -32.43 5.67
CA PRO A 833 -69.76 -31.68 4.70
C PRO A 833 -68.94 -31.22 3.46
N ALA A 834 -67.62 -31.04 3.59
CA ALA A 834 -66.71 -30.67 2.49
C ALA A 834 -66.68 -31.76 1.39
N ARG A 835 -66.84 -33.04 1.75
CA ARG A 835 -66.92 -34.16 0.76
C ARG A 835 -68.03 -33.90 -0.26
N ARG A 836 -69.15 -33.31 0.12
CA ARG A 836 -70.24 -32.99 -0.79
C ARG A 836 -69.80 -31.99 -1.86
N VAL A 837 -68.95 -31.02 -1.50
CA VAL A 837 -68.37 -30.07 -2.47
C VAL A 837 -67.47 -30.80 -3.47
N PHE A 838 -66.63 -31.69 -3.00
CA PHE A 838 -65.76 -32.49 -3.88
C PHE A 838 -66.58 -33.44 -4.75
N THR A 839 -67.60 -34.08 -4.19
CA THR A 839 -68.48 -35.01 -4.94
C THR A 839 -69.33 -34.29 -5.99
N SER A 840 -69.85 -33.09 -5.67
CA SER A 840 -70.58 -32.30 -6.67
C SER A 840 -69.71 -31.80 -7.80
N ALA A 841 -68.40 -31.62 -7.55
CA ALA A 841 -67.42 -31.29 -8.55
C ALA A 841 -66.89 -32.53 -9.29
N GLY A 842 -67.36 -33.77 -8.96
CA GLY A 842 -66.99 -35.00 -9.62
C GLY A 842 -65.82 -35.75 -9.01
N PHE A 843 -65.35 -35.31 -7.83
CA PHE A 843 -64.21 -35.91 -7.08
C PHE A 843 -64.66 -36.67 -5.87
N ALA A 844 -63.74 -37.33 -5.12
CA ALA A 844 -63.97 -38.00 -3.83
C ALA A 844 -65.07 -39.11 -3.90
N LYS A 845 -65.12 -39.88 -4.98
CA LYS A 845 -66.06 -41.03 -5.18
C LYS A 845 -65.55 -42.32 -4.53
N GLU A 846 -64.23 -42.52 -4.50
CA GLU A 846 -63.60 -43.73 -4.05
C GLU A 846 -62.98 -43.54 -2.66
N LYS A 847 -63.13 -44.56 -1.77
CA LYS A 847 -62.47 -44.52 -0.46
C LYS A 847 -60.96 -44.65 -0.65
N SER A 848 -60.25 -43.91 0.11
CA SER A 848 -58.80 -43.96 0.07
C SER A 848 -58.29 -45.27 0.70
N GLU A 849 -57.40 -45.97 0.00
CA GLU A 849 -56.72 -47.14 0.57
C GLU A 849 -55.60 -46.75 1.54
N LYS A 850 -55.12 -45.45 1.43
CA LYS A 850 -53.98 -44.94 2.15
C LYS A 850 -54.36 -44.20 3.42
N VAL A 851 -55.56 -43.65 3.50
CA VAL A 851 -56.01 -42.78 4.59
C VAL A 851 -57.32 -43.28 5.11
N GLU A 852 -57.34 -43.68 6.37
CA GLU A 852 -58.55 -44.20 7.02
C GLU A 852 -59.64 -43.09 7.11
N ASN A 853 -60.87 -43.47 6.84
CA ASN A 853 -62.04 -42.59 6.84
C ASN A 853 -61.97 -41.40 5.87
N ALA A 854 -61.20 -41.51 4.80
CA ALA A 854 -61.08 -40.48 3.77
C ALA A 854 -61.39 -41.08 2.36
N TYR A 855 -61.57 -40.16 1.42
CA TYR A 855 -61.81 -40.41 -0.01
C TYR A 855 -60.75 -39.74 -0.86
N ASP A 856 -60.24 -40.47 -1.87
CA ASP A 856 -59.28 -39.93 -2.81
C ASP A 856 -59.97 -38.90 -3.70
N ALA A 857 -59.53 -37.67 -3.61
CA ALA A 857 -60.17 -36.57 -4.31
C ALA A 857 -59.40 -36.17 -5.57
N LEU A 858 -58.14 -35.75 -5.44
CA LEU A 858 -57.42 -35.16 -6.56
C LEU A 858 -55.92 -35.37 -6.34
N SER A 859 -55.16 -35.53 -7.42
CA SER A 859 -53.73 -35.45 -7.42
C SER A 859 -53.23 -34.39 -8.42
N PHE A 860 -52.24 -33.63 -8.02
CA PHE A 860 -51.59 -32.61 -8.83
C PHE A 860 -50.10 -32.64 -8.60
N LYS A 861 -49.36 -31.91 -9.42
CA LYS A 861 -47.90 -31.82 -9.32
C LYS A 861 -47.42 -30.37 -9.13
N ILE A 862 -46.46 -30.17 -8.23
CA ILE A 862 -45.70 -28.94 -8.13
C ILE A 862 -44.41 -29.17 -8.91
N TYR A 863 -44.10 -28.27 -9.84
CA TYR A 863 -42.94 -28.30 -10.72
C TYR A 863 -42.36 -26.87 -10.89
N GLY A 864 -41.42 -26.66 -11.83
CA GLY A 864 -40.73 -25.38 -12.01
C GLY A 864 -39.45 -25.37 -11.19
N THR A 865 -39.12 -24.21 -10.58
CA THR A 865 -37.94 -24.04 -9.72
C THR A 865 -38.33 -23.60 -8.32
N VAL A 866 -37.38 -23.70 -7.38
CA VAL A 866 -37.58 -23.25 -5.99
C VAL A 866 -38.01 -21.78 -5.94
N SER A 867 -37.41 -20.90 -6.79
CA SER A 867 -37.74 -19.47 -6.86
C SER A 867 -39.03 -19.19 -7.67
N LYS A 868 -39.44 -20.11 -8.53
CA LYS A 868 -40.66 -19.96 -9.37
C LYS A 868 -41.41 -21.30 -9.39
N PRO A 869 -42.07 -21.68 -8.28
CA PRO A 869 -42.85 -22.88 -8.23
C PRO A 869 -44.13 -22.72 -9.07
N GLU A 870 -44.43 -23.71 -9.84
CA GLU A 870 -45.64 -23.83 -10.66
C GLU A 870 -46.40 -25.09 -10.24
N ASN A 871 -47.68 -25.17 -10.51
CA ASN A 871 -48.49 -26.36 -10.29
C ASN A 871 -49.55 -26.58 -11.37
N ASP A 872 -50.01 -27.80 -11.51
CA ASP A 872 -51.07 -28.16 -12.43
C ASP A 872 -52.44 -28.42 -11.76
N LEU A 873 -52.60 -27.92 -10.51
CA LEU A 873 -53.86 -28.10 -9.76
C LEU A 873 -55.08 -27.67 -10.55
N MET A 874 -55.02 -26.50 -11.20
CA MET A 874 -56.17 -26.05 -12.03
C MET A 874 -56.42 -26.94 -13.24
N GLN A 875 -55.37 -27.48 -13.86
CA GLN A 875 -55.51 -28.45 -14.96
C GLN A 875 -56.14 -29.78 -14.46
N ALA A 876 -55.70 -30.23 -13.26
CA ALA A 876 -56.24 -31.43 -12.63
C ALA A 876 -57.73 -31.25 -12.25
N LEU A 877 -58.11 -30.04 -11.77
CA LEU A 877 -59.50 -29.69 -11.49
C LEU A 877 -60.39 -29.68 -12.73
N LEU A 878 -59.87 -29.24 -13.86
CA LEU A 878 -60.60 -29.11 -15.13
C LEU A 878 -60.54 -30.43 -15.99
N GLY A 879 -59.45 -31.21 -15.90
CA GLY A 879 -59.12 -32.32 -16.78
C GLY A 879 -59.90 -33.62 -16.56
N ARG A 880 -60.33 -33.94 -15.32
CA ARG A 880 -61.11 -35.15 -15.03
C ARG A 880 -62.50 -35.16 -15.64
N ARG A 881 -63.03 -34.00 -16.05
CA ARG A 881 -64.34 -33.85 -16.70
C ARG A 881 -64.36 -34.41 -18.14
N SER A 882 -63.26 -34.53 -18.79
CA SER A 882 -63.17 -34.94 -20.21
C SER A 882 -63.29 -36.42 -20.42
N LYS A 883 -63.22 -37.27 -19.37
CA LYS A 883 -63.29 -38.71 -19.52
C LYS A 883 -64.71 -39.31 -19.37
N ASP A 884 -65.64 -38.58 -18.72
CA ASP A 884 -67.00 -39.14 -18.40
C ASP A 884 -68.14 -38.51 -19.22
N SER A 885 -67.88 -37.63 -20.21
CA SER A 885 -68.97 -37.08 -21.08
C SER A 885 -68.57 -37.05 -22.55
N ASP A 886 -69.11 -38.04 -23.26
CA ASP A 886 -69.08 -38.10 -24.73
C ASP A 886 -69.74 -36.80 -25.31
N GLY A 887 -68.98 -35.97 -25.98
CA GLY A 887 -69.48 -34.94 -26.90
C GLY A 887 -69.21 -33.50 -26.52
N SER A 888 -69.00 -33.09 -25.23
CA SER A 888 -68.78 -31.69 -24.87
C SER A 888 -67.31 -31.31 -24.55
N ALA A 889 -66.41 -32.31 -24.51
CA ALA A 889 -65.04 -32.21 -24.08
C ALA A 889 -64.17 -31.42 -25.05
N ASN A 890 -64.46 -31.38 -26.34
CA ASN A 890 -63.67 -30.65 -27.32
C ASN A 890 -63.95 -29.16 -27.25
N ALA A 891 -65.20 -28.73 -26.98
CA ALA A 891 -65.50 -27.29 -26.87
C ALA A 891 -64.87 -26.66 -25.62
N VAL A 892 -64.82 -27.33 -24.51
CA VAL A 892 -64.20 -26.83 -23.26
C VAL A 892 -62.66 -26.80 -23.36
N ARG A 893 -62.08 -27.79 -24.06
CA ARG A 893 -60.62 -27.81 -24.31
C ARG A 893 -60.16 -26.77 -25.31
N GLU A 894 -60.97 -26.48 -26.36
CA GLU A 894 -60.67 -25.38 -27.31
C GLU A 894 -60.89 -24.02 -26.65
N LEU A 895 -61.93 -23.82 -25.84
CA LEU A 895 -62.16 -22.56 -25.11
C LEU A 895 -61.07 -22.32 -24.04
N GLY A 896 -60.71 -23.36 -23.29
CA GLY A 896 -59.60 -23.27 -22.30
C GLY A 896 -58.28 -22.90 -22.98
N SER A 897 -57.95 -23.54 -24.10
CA SER A 897 -56.75 -23.26 -24.87
C SER A 897 -56.77 -21.87 -25.57
N SER A 898 -57.90 -21.40 -25.98
CA SER A 898 -58.06 -20.09 -26.61
C SER A 898 -57.99 -18.93 -25.59
N ILE A 899 -58.54 -19.17 -24.41
CA ILE A 899 -58.47 -18.19 -23.30
C ILE A 899 -57.03 -18.09 -22.79
N ILE A 900 -56.34 -19.21 -22.63
CA ILE A 900 -54.93 -19.26 -22.27
C ILE A 900 -54.09 -18.55 -23.36
N LYS A 901 -54.31 -18.81 -24.62
CA LYS A 901 -53.63 -18.13 -25.72
C LYS A 901 -53.94 -16.61 -25.78
N SER A 902 -55.13 -16.18 -25.46
CA SER A 902 -55.52 -14.77 -25.48
C SER A 902 -54.90 -13.99 -24.32
N LEU A 903 -54.70 -14.62 -23.16
CA LEU A 903 -54.06 -14.02 -21.98
C LEU A 903 -52.53 -13.89 -22.14
N PHE A 904 -51.90 -14.82 -22.82
CA PHE A 904 -50.48 -14.70 -23.13
C PHE A 904 -50.17 -13.74 -24.29
N LYS A 905 -51.16 -13.41 -25.15
CA LYS A 905 -50.98 -12.47 -26.25
C LYS A 905 -51.01 -10.97 -25.84
N LYS A 906 -51.43 -10.67 -24.60
CA LYS A 906 -51.60 -9.28 -24.11
C LYS A 906 -50.44 -8.72 -23.29
N LYS A 907 -49.32 -9.46 -23.15
CA LYS A 907 -48.13 -9.02 -22.44
C LYS A 907 -46.91 -8.74 -23.33
N GLY A 908 -47.14 -8.39 -24.56
CA GLY A 908 -46.16 -7.98 -25.53
C GLY A 908 -46.48 -6.58 -26.13
N ASN A 909 -46.57 -5.55 -25.31
CA ASN A 909 -46.38 -4.14 -25.66
C ASN A 909 -45.81 -3.43 -24.48
#